data_7c67aab9cb528e889e3e154edcd68b82
#
_entry.id   7c67aab9cb528e889e3e154edcd68b82
#
_cell.length_a   1.000
_cell.length_b   1.000
_cell.length_c   1.000
_cell.angle_alpha   90.00
_cell.angle_beta   90.00
_cell.angle_gamma   90.00
#
_symmetry.space_group_name_H-M   'P 1'
#
loop_
_entity.id
_entity.type
_entity.pdbx_description
1 polymer ?
#
loop_
_entity_poly.entity_id
_entity_poly.type
_entity_poly.pdbx_seq_one_letter_code
_entity_poly.pdbx_strand_id
1 'polypeptide(L)'
;MAVVVAGDTVVLTAEDRIEEPDFLDSWQAMDGFFANQERLATLMRTPGASLVRGTTQAERSVHPRVAAHRPIDSLPATYWFQLLVGVVAALIGAWVWSLRPADPAARAFGVTGVGVLLSAHAAAVYSSRELALPEGIFRALSAANHLGATLFGVALCTLFLVHPRRRAPAWLIPALFGLSVVWWLADITRVAPDPNWGTRIPLILELLGAMGLAGWQWRMAAGRPQDRAVLRWFAASLLIGPGLFIGTLVVTAAVSDAPIPQAYAMGFFLPTYLGLALGLRRVRLFDLDAWALQLLFWGTVIGLFLALDLVVLRWVGSPSARALPVALLLGLLTLPVRQWVWRHILRRPSLDAEALVTQSLAVAYATSDAERAARWQDQLHAMFAPLVCAPDDAPRPTDAAMLVDEGSGLRIPAVTGVGPLQLRFAGGGRRLFSPADARLVDRLVALLRQADDSRRAYEEGVRGERARIARDLHDSVSSPLLAGLARARGVEDRTAETGGEGRMRDEIQRAIGAMRTVVQGDMAAAPLGETLADIRFEAVSRGEQAGVTVRWPLPNAVPGVLSGAQRAALIGFVREAVSNVLRHAQATAVEVTLGVTPSAGGAIHLTLAITDDGSGIAADGPRVGHGLSNLATRAAELGGHCQVVPGADGRGTTVHLEARLTTPEVPA
;
A
#
# COMPACT_ATOMS: atom_id res chain seq x y z
N MET A 1 41.54 50.19 15.26
CA MET A 1 41.71 49.86 16.67
C MET A 1 43.11 49.30 16.81
N ALA A 2 43.84 49.67 17.86
CA ALA A 2 45.17 49.16 18.08
C ALA A 2 45.34 48.63 19.51
N VAL A 3 46.22 47.63 19.69
CA VAL A 3 46.64 47.20 21.01
C VAL A 3 48.00 47.84 21.29
N VAL A 4 48.11 48.53 22.40
CA VAL A 4 49.36 49.25 22.79
C VAL A 4 49.82 48.76 24.17
N VAL A 5 51.07 48.36 24.24
CA VAL A 5 51.71 47.93 25.48
C VAL A 5 53.14 48.43 25.52
N ALA A 6 53.50 49.26 26.52
CA ALA A 6 54.87 49.70 26.76
C ALA A 6 55.63 50.25 25.51
N GLY A 7 54.93 50.90 24.58
CA GLY A 7 55.51 51.42 23.34
C GLY A 7 55.42 50.51 22.14
N ASP A 8 55.03 49.26 22.30
CA ASP A 8 54.74 48.35 21.17
C ASP A 8 53.28 48.49 20.76
N THR A 9 53.04 48.68 19.49
CA THR A 9 51.68 48.94 18.94
C THR A 9 51.37 47.94 17.82
N VAL A 10 50.28 47.20 17.98
CA VAL A 10 49.75 46.33 16.92
C VAL A 10 48.43 46.89 16.45
N VAL A 11 48.39 47.30 15.20
CA VAL A 11 47.14 47.80 14.56
C VAL A 11 46.26 46.61 14.16
N LEU A 12 45.04 46.58 14.68
CA LEU A 12 44.08 45.54 14.32
C LEU A 12 43.51 45.79 12.92
N THR A 13 43.72 44.84 12.05
CA THR A 13 43.20 44.83 10.70
C THR A 13 41.87 44.07 10.57
N ALA A 14 41.25 44.08 9.42
CA ALA A 14 40.09 43.24 9.14
C ALA A 14 40.45 41.74 9.15
N GLU A 15 41.68 41.41 8.76
CA GLU A 15 42.21 40.06 8.75
C GLU A 15 42.31 39.43 10.15
N ASP A 16 42.62 40.22 11.18
CA ASP A 16 42.66 39.71 12.57
C ASP A 16 41.34 39.19 13.11
N ARG A 17 40.24 39.56 12.44
CA ARG A 17 38.88 39.16 12.80
C ARG A 17 38.34 37.99 11.96
N ILE A 18 39.14 37.50 10.99
CA ILE A 18 38.78 36.34 10.19
C ILE A 18 38.64 35.15 11.15
N GLU A 19 37.53 34.44 11.06
CA GLU A 19 37.25 33.28 11.89
C GLU A 19 38.21 32.13 11.54
N GLU A 20 38.38 31.89 10.23
CA GLU A 20 39.22 30.83 9.69
C GLU A 20 40.33 31.39 8.79
N PRO A 21 41.60 31.02 9.06
CA PRO A 21 42.73 31.47 8.26
C PRO A 21 42.75 30.89 6.84
N ASP A 22 41.99 29.82 6.55
CA ASP A 22 41.88 29.17 5.24
C ASP A 22 41.22 30.07 4.18
N PHE A 23 40.63 31.20 4.61
CA PHE A 23 40.09 32.22 3.69
C PHE A 23 41.19 33.14 3.13
N LEU A 24 42.42 32.99 3.58
CA LEU A 24 43.57 33.71 3.04
C LEU A 24 44.10 33.05 1.77
N ASP A 25 44.49 33.90 0.81
CA ASP A 25 44.82 33.44 -0.56
C ASP A 25 46.20 32.77 -0.68
N SER A 26 47.05 32.88 0.34
CA SER A 26 48.42 32.32 0.31
C SER A 26 48.92 31.87 1.67
N TRP A 27 49.86 30.91 1.67
CA TRP A 27 50.53 30.45 2.90
C TRP A 27 51.28 31.60 3.59
N GLN A 28 51.81 32.56 2.82
CA GLN A 28 52.47 33.72 3.39
C GLN A 28 51.52 34.62 4.19
N ALA A 29 50.31 34.87 3.63
CA ALA A 29 49.28 35.60 4.35
C ALA A 29 48.79 34.87 5.61
N MET A 30 48.66 33.56 5.51
CA MET A 30 48.28 32.70 6.62
C MET A 30 49.34 32.69 7.74
N ASP A 31 50.61 32.65 7.38
CA ASP A 31 51.72 32.77 8.35
C ASP A 31 51.76 34.14 9.00
N GLY A 32 51.56 35.20 8.22
CA GLY A 32 51.42 36.53 8.75
C GLY A 32 50.28 36.65 9.76
N PHE A 33 49.14 36.03 9.44
CA PHE A 33 48.00 35.96 10.35
C PHE A 33 48.35 35.25 11.66
N PHE A 34 48.96 34.06 11.62
CA PHE A 34 49.32 33.32 12.83
C PHE A 34 50.37 34.05 13.67
N ALA A 35 51.39 34.64 13.03
CA ALA A 35 52.39 35.44 13.74
C ALA A 35 51.78 36.67 14.42
N ASN A 36 50.81 37.33 13.76
CA ASN A 36 50.06 38.45 14.34
C ASN A 36 49.15 38.00 15.50
N GLN A 37 48.51 36.84 15.40
CA GLN A 37 47.73 36.24 16.50
C GLN A 37 48.60 35.94 17.74
N GLU A 38 49.83 35.40 17.56
CA GLU A 38 50.77 35.17 18.66
C GLU A 38 51.23 36.47 19.32
N ARG A 39 51.53 37.47 18.47
CA ARG A 39 51.93 38.80 18.97
C ARG A 39 50.79 39.45 19.76
N LEU A 40 49.57 39.43 19.26
CA LEU A 40 48.38 39.95 19.95
C LEU A 40 48.11 39.19 21.25
N ALA A 41 48.19 37.84 21.24
CA ALA A 41 48.01 37.04 22.44
C ALA A 41 49.04 37.33 23.52
N THR A 42 50.29 37.55 23.12
CA THR A 42 51.39 37.91 24.03
C THR A 42 51.20 39.29 24.60
N LEU A 43 50.91 40.31 23.78
CA LEU A 43 50.67 41.66 24.23
C LEU A 43 49.46 41.76 25.18
N MET A 44 48.36 41.04 24.90
CA MET A 44 47.18 41.01 25.75
C MET A 44 47.44 40.41 27.13
N ARG A 45 48.43 39.50 27.26
CA ARG A 45 48.82 38.88 28.54
C ARG A 45 49.82 39.74 29.34
N THR A 46 50.41 40.77 28.70
CA THR A 46 51.38 41.65 29.34
C THR A 46 50.64 42.70 30.25
N PRO A 47 51.05 42.87 31.49
CA PRO A 47 50.47 43.87 32.37
C PRO A 47 50.57 45.28 31.76
N GLY A 48 49.47 46.06 31.82
CA GLY A 48 49.41 47.38 31.26
C GLY A 48 48.98 47.49 29.80
N ALA A 49 48.49 46.40 29.22
CA ALA A 49 47.90 46.42 27.88
C ALA A 49 46.73 47.38 27.80
N SER A 50 46.68 48.20 26.75
CA SER A 50 45.55 49.11 26.47
C SER A 50 45.03 48.93 25.05
N LEU A 51 43.74 48.97 24.87
CA LEU A 51 43.05 49.01 23.58
C LEU A 51 42.80 50.47 23.22
N VAL A 52 43.46 50.94 22.17
CA VAL A 52 43.32 52.34 21.73
C VAL A 52 42.44 52.37 20.48
N ARG A 53 41.38 53.15 20.54
CA ARG A 53 40.54 53.50 19.36
C ARG A 53 40.82 54.94 19.00
N GLY A 54 41.65 55.13 17.93
CA GLY A 54 41.99 56.45 17.46
C GLY A 54 41.33 56.78 16.14
N THR A 55 40.68 57.95 16.06
CA THR A 55 40.61 58.81 14.89
C THR A 55 41.39 60.06 15.28
N THR A 56 42.08 60.70 14.33
CA THR A 56 43.07 61.75 14.48
C THR A 56 42.74 62.93 15.40
N GLN A 57 41.68 62.92 16.16
CA GLN A 57 41.25 64.00 17.09
C GLN A 57 40.75 63.54 18.48
N ALA A 58 40.58 62.23 18.78
CA ALA A 58 40.27 61.78 20.13
C ALA A 58 40.66 60.28 20.31
N GLU A 59 41.77 60.06 21.04
CA GLU A 59 42.14 58.73 21.49
C GLU A 59 41.33 58.32 22.73
N ARG A 60 40.55 57.22 22.58
CA ARG A 60 39.94 56.53 23.73
C ARG A 60 40.77 55.30 24.04
N SER A 61 41.45 55.26 25.16
CA SER A 61 42.13 54.08 25.67
C SER A 61 41.24 53.31 26.67
N VAL A 62 41.18 52.02 26.51
CA VAL A 62 40.52 51.11 27.47
C VAL A 62 41.54 50.12 27.96
N HIS A 63 41.66 49.99 29.26
CA HIS A 63 42.53 48.98 29.89
C HIS A 63 41.71 47.71 30.18
N PRO A 64 41.81 46.65 29.36
CA PRO A 64 41.06 45.44 29.58
C PRO A 64 41.62 44.71 30.81
N ARG A 65 40.72 44.14 31.62
CA ARG A 65 41.14 43.15 32.62
C ARG A 65 41.32 41.82 31.92
N VAL A 66 42.56 41.35 31.81
CA VAL A 66 42.89 40.04 31.25
C VAL A 66 42.64 39.01 32.33
N ALA A 67 41.65 38.14 32.14
CA ALA A 67 41.40 37.02 33.01
C ALA A 67 42.35 35.86 32.67
N ALA A 68 42.79 35.13 33.68
CA ALA A 68 43.65 33.94 33.47
C ALA A 68 42.93 32.85 32.65
N HIS A 69 41.59 32.75 32.78
CA HIS A 69 40.75 31.83 32.02
C HIS A 69 39.51 32.61 31.55
N ARG A 70 39.08 32.28 30.36
CA ARG A 70 37.83 32.87 29.82
C ARG A 70 36.63 32.40 30.63
N PRO A 71 35.79 33.33 31.15
CA PRO A 71 34.55 32.96 31.84
C PRO A 71 33.58 32.25 30.91
N ILE A 72 32.92 31.21 31.41
CA ILE A 72 32.01 30.37 30.62
C ILE A 72 30.80 31.18 30.10
N ASP A 73 30.35 32.14 30.90
CA ASP A 73 29.25 33.03 30.59
C ASP A 73 29.57 34.06 29.48
N SER A 74 30.87 34.27 29.18
CA SER A 74 31.30 35.11 28.06
C SER A 74 31.32 34.39 26.70
N LEU A 75 31.08 33.08 26.69
CA LEU A 75 31.08 32.30 25.45
C LEU A 75 29.80 32.58 24.64
N PRO A 76 29.92 32.92 23.35
CA PRO A 76 28.79 33.25 22.54
C PRO A 76 27.88 32.03 22.27
N ALA A 77 26.62 32.26 21.96
CA ALA A 77 25.66 31.20 21.63
C ALA A 77 26.13 30.30 20.45
N THR A 78 26.90 30.88 19.52
CA THR A 78 27.51 30.17 18.38
C THR A 78 28.51 29.10 18.79
N TYR A 79 29.27 29.32 19.88
CA TYR A 79 30.15 28.32 20.47
C TYR A 79 29.37 27.08 20.91
N TRP A 80 28.35 27.29 21.73
CA TRP A 80 27.52 26.19 22.25
C TRP A 80 26.76 25.47 21.14
N PHE A 81 26.33 26.20 20.11
CA PHE A 81 25.67 25.63 18.97
C PHE A 81 26.59 24.70 18.17
N GLN A 82 27.85 25.09 17.91
CA GLN A 82 28.81 24.24 17.24
C GLN A 82 29.14 22.97 18.04
N LEU A 83 29.32 23.12 19.35
CA LEU A 83 29.52 21.96 20.23
C LEU A 83 28.34 21.00 20.17
N LEU A 84 27.11 21.53 20.25
CA LEU A 84 25.89 20.72 20.17
C LEU A 84 25.82 19.97 18.85
N VAL A 85 26.09 20.62 17.72
CA VAL A 85 26.09 19.99 16.39
C VAL A 85 27.09 18.83 16.36
N GLY A 86 28.32 19.04 16.81
CA GLY A 86 29.35 18.01 16.85
C GLY A 86 28.95 16.81 17.72
N VAL A 87 28.46 17.08 18.94
CA VAL A 87 28.02 16.01 19.86
C VAL A 87 26.84 15.23 19.29
N VAL A 88 25.83 15.91 18.77
CA VAL A 88 24.64 15.25 18.20
C VAL A 88 25.03 14.39 17.00
N ALA A 89 25.91 14.89 16.11
CA ALA A 89 26.40 14.12 14.97
C ALA A 89 27.15 12.85 15.41
N ALA A 90 28.04 12.98 16.40
CA ALA A 90 28.78 11.85 16.94
C ALA A 90 27.89 10.83 17.65
N LEU A 91 26.92 11.28 18.45
CA LEU A 91 25.96 10.40 19.13
C LEU A 91 25.09 9.62 18.15
N ILE A 92 24.56 10.28 17.11
CA ILE A 92 23.77 9.62 16.05
C ILE A 92 24.67 8.62 15.31
N GLY A 93 25.88 9.00 14.94
CA GLY A 93 26.85 8.13 14.27
C GLY A 93 27.20 6.90 15.11
N ALA A 94 27.55 7.09 16.37
CA ALA A 94 27.86 6.03 17.32
C ALA A 94 26.68 5.10 17.58
N TRP A 95 25.48 5.67 17.71
CA TRP A 95 24.25 4.91 17.88
C TRP A 95 23.98 3.98 16.69
N VAL A 96 24.04 4.49 15.45
CA VAL A 96 23.86 3.66 14.24
C VAL A 96 24.94 2.58 14.16
N TRP A 97 26.20 2.93 14.46
CA TRP A 97 27.31 1.97 14.47
C TRP A 97 27.10 0.87 15.53
N SER A 98 26.68 1.23 16.75
CA SER A 98 26.43 0.26 17.82
C SER A 98 25.33 -0.75 17.49
N LEU A 99 24.33 -0.34 16.70
CA LEU A 99 23.25 -1.23 16.26
C LEU A 99 23.74 -2.27 15.23
N ARG A 100 24.76 -1.95 14.43
CA ARG A 100 25.31 -2.81 13.36
C ARG A 100 26.83 -2.73 13.26
N PRO A 101 27.56 -3.24 14.25
CA PRO A 101 29.02 -3.07 14.32
C PRO A 101 29.79 -3.77 13.19
N ALA A 102 29.20 -4.80 12.57
CA ALA A 102 29.80 -5.52 11.44
C ALA A 102 29.50 -4.87 10.07
N ASP A 103 28.53 -3.96 9.98
CA ASP A 103 28.13 -3.32 8.73
C ASP A 103 29.13 -2.22 8.34
N PRO A 104 29.79 -2.31 7.17
CA PRO A 104 30.72 -1.28 6.70
C PRO A 104 30.05 0.09 6.52
N ALA A 105 28.77 0.14 6.17
CA ALA A 105 28.02 1.39 6.01
C ALA A 105 27.80 2.07 7.36
N ALA A 106 27.42 1.32 8.39
CA ALA A 106 27.25 1.83 9.75
C ALA A 106 28.58 2.34 10.33
N ARG A 107 29.70 1.64 10.05
CA ARG A 107 31.03 2.10 10.44
C ARG A 107 31.41 3.40 9.73
N ALA A 108 31.24 3.47 8.41
CA ALA A 108 31.51 4.69 7.65
C ALA A 108 30.68 5.86 8.19
N PHE A 109 29.39 5.64 8.45
CA PHE A 109 28.52 6.66 9.05
C PHE A 109 28.98 7.07 10.46
N GLY A 110 29.43 6.14 11.29
CA GLY A 110 30.04 6.46 12.59
C GLY A 110 31.27 7.35 12.47
N VAL A 111 32.16 7.07 11.50
CA VAL A 111 33.35 7.89 11.23
C VAL A 111 32.98 9.29 10.76
N THR A 112 31.91 9.47 9.96
CA THR A 112 31.44 10.84 9.61
C THR A 112 31.10 11.63 10.88
N GLY A 113 30.44 10.99 11.87
CA GLY A 113 30.10 11.62 13.16
C GLY A 113 31.31 12.09 13.94
N VAL A 114 32.36 11.26 13.98
CA VAL A 114 33.63 11.62 14.59
C VAL A 114 34.31 12.80 13.84
N GLY A 115 34.24 12.80 12.50
CA GLY A 115 34.74 13.90 11.67
C GLY A 115 34.07 15.23 12.01
N VAL A 116 32.70 15.24 12.07
CA VAL A 116 31.98 16.47 12.44
C VAL A 116 32.23 16.89 13.88
N LEU A 117 32.33 15.93 14.82
CA LEU A 117 32.70 16.23 16.22
C LEU A 117 34.06 16.97 16.29
N LEU A 118 35.06 16.41 15.64
CA LEU A 118 36.41 16.97 15.66
C LEU A 118 36.46 18.36 15.02
N SER A 119 35.86 18.49 13.85
CA SER A 119 35.81 19.76 13.11
C SER A 119 35.01 20.83 13.88
N ALA A 120 33.81 20.53 14.33
CA ALA A 120 32.93 21.50 15.00
C ALA A 120 33.51 21.97 16.35
N HIS A 121 34.16 21.08 17.12
CA HIS A 121 34.78 21.45 18.43
C HIS A 121 35.99 22.31 18.23
N ALA A 122 36.86 21.97 17.26
CA ALA A 122 38.02 22.79 16.95
C ALA A 122 37.60 24.16 16.45
N ALA A 123 36.65 24.21 15.54
CA ALA A 123 36.09 25.46 15.01
C ALA A 123 35.42 26.31 16.09
N ALA A 124 34.68 25.70 17.01
CA ALA A 124 34.02 26.44 18.10
C ALA A 124 35.01 27.24 18.93
N VAL A 125 36.17 26.67 19.21
CA VAL A 125 37.20 27.34 20.02
C VAL A 125 37.83 28.52 19.30
N TYR A 126 38.30 28.34 18.07
CA TYR A 126 39.02 29.42 17.39
C TYR A 126 38.08 30.48 16.79
N SER A 127 36.88 30.09 16.31
CA SER A 127 35.93 31.05 15.74
C SER A 127 35.30 31.95 16.80
N SER A 128 35.21 31.48 18.04
CA SER A 128 34.66 32.25 19.14
C SER A 128 35.70 32.99 19.99
N ARG A 129 36.99 33.00 19.57
CA ARG A 129 38.04 33.75 20.26
C ARG A 129 37.65 35.23 20.42
N GLU A 130 38.03 35.84 21.51
CA GLU A 130 37.72 37.24 21.75
C GLU A 130 38.55 38.17 20.86
N LEU A 131 39.86 38.02 20.86
CA LEU A 131 40.76 38.82 20.05
C LEU A 131 41.84 37.95 19.37
N ALA A 132 42.56 37.13 20.15
CA ALA A 132 43.66 36.35 19.66
C ALA A 132 43.83 35.02 20.42
N LEU A 133 44.41 34.03 19.76
CA LEU A 133 44.87 32.79 20.34
C LEU A 133 46.36 32.61 20.07
N PRO A 134 47.10 31.93 20.97
CA PRO A 134 48.50 31.57 20.69
C PRO A 134 48.61 30.77 19.40
N GLU A 135 49.60 31.08 18.58
CA GLU A 135 49.85 30.47 17.26
C GLU A 135 49.79 28.93 17.31
N GLY A 136 50.51 28.31 18.26
CA GLY A 136 50.57 26.84 18.36
C GLY A 136 49.19 26.21 18.61
N ILE A 137 48.38 26.83 19.47
CA ILE A 137 47.00 26.37 19.76
C ILE A 137 46.12 26.56 18.54
N PHE A 138 46.21 27.72 17.88
CA PHE A 138 45.36 28.01 16.72
C PHE A 138 45.68 27.05 15.58
N ARG A 139 46.99 26.83 15.27
CA ARG A 139 47.43 25.86 14.24
C ARG A 139 46.99 24.44 14.54
N ALA A 140 47.06 24.01 15.79
CA ALA A 140 46.60 22.68 16.20
C ALA A 140 45.09 22.52 16.03
N LEU A 141 44.31 23.56 16.38
CA LEU A 141 42.84 23.55 16.20
C LEU A 141 42.44 23.59 14.73
N SER A 142 43.15 24.42 13.91
CA SER A 142 42.92 24.45 12.45
C SER A 142 43.24 23.10 11.84
N ALA A 143 44.37 22.48 12.17
CA ALA A 143 44.72 21.14 11.70
C ALA A 143 43.69 20.07 12.12
N ALA A 144 43.16 20.14 13.34
CA ALA A 144 42.10 19.25 13.82
C ALA A 144 40.79 19.47 13.08
N ASN A 145 40.44 20.73 12.79
CA ASN A 145 39.28 21.05 11.99
C ASN A 145 39.38 20.43 10.59
N HIS A 146 40.52 20.64 9.91
CA HIS A 146 40.76 20.08 8.57
C HIS A 146 40.77 18.55 8.56
N LEU A 147 41.35 17.91 9.57
CA LEU A 147 41.29 16.45 9.72
C LEU A 147 39.86 15.97 9.89
N GLY A 148 39.06 16.66 10.70
CA GLY A 148 37.65 16.35 10.91
C GLY A 148 36.83 16.47 9.63
N ALA A 149 37.03 17.55 8.87
CA ALA A 149 36.35 17.80 7.58
C ALA A 149 36.70 16.73 6.53
N THR A 150 37.98 16.40 6.39
CA THR A 150 38.48 15.36 5.49
C THR A 150 37.95 13.97 5.87
N LEU A 151 37.98 13.62 7.17
CA LEU A 151 37.42 12.37 7.67
C LEU A 151 35.91 12.28 7.36
N PHE A 152 35.18 13.37 7.49
CA PHE A 152 33.76 13.43 7.14
C PHE A 152 33.56 13.15 5.65
N GLY A 153 34.26 13.85 4.77
CA GLY A 153 34.11 13.74 3.33
C GLY A 153 34.47 12.34 2.80
N VAL A 154 35.62 11.78 3.18
CA VAL A 154 36.06 10.45 2.75
C VAL A 154 35.15 9.35 3.30
N ALA A 155 34.70 9.47 4.55
CA ALA A 155 33.77 8.51 5.15
C ALA A 155 32.40 8.55 4.47
N LEU A 156 31.95 9.73 4.06
CA LEU A 156 30.71 9.91 3.30
C LEU A 156 30.82 9.27 1.90
N CYS A 157 31.94 9.46 1.19
CA CYS A 157 32.21 8.75 -0.07
C CYS A 157 32.22 7.23 0.16
N THR A 158 32.85 6.76 1.22
CA THR A 158 32.89 5.35 1.60
C THR A 158 31.49 4.80 1.85
N LEU A 159 30.62 5.55 2.53
CA LEU A 159 29.24 5.17 2.77
C LEU A 159 28.53 4.83 1.45
N PHE A 160 28.65 5.67 0.42
CA PHE A 160 28.02 5.41 -0.88
C PHE A 160 28.73 4.37 -1.73
N LEU A 161 29.98 4.06 -1.48
CA LEU A 161 30.67 2.93 -2.11
C LEU A 161 30.18 1.57 -1.56
N VAL A 162 29.73 1.53 -0.31
CA VAL A 162 29.31 0.27 0.35
C VAL A 162 27.80 0.12 0.50
N HIS A 163 27.02 1.20 0.40
CA HIS A 163 25.59 1.19 0.65
C HIS A 163 24.79 1.82 -0.50
N PRO A 164 23.61 1.28 -0.88
CA PRO A 164 22.92 0.11 -0.32
C PRO A 164 23.57 -1.23 -0.68
N ARG A 165 24.44 -1.24 -1.67
CA ARG A 165 25.21 -2.43 -2.06
C ARG A 165 26.68 -2.08 -2.20
N ARG A 166 27.52 -2.95 -1.67
CA ARG A 166 28.97 -2.81 -1.83
C ARG A 166 29.33 -2.90 -3.32
N ARG A 167 29.89 -1.80 -3.86
CA ARG A 167 30.33 -1.67 -5.24
C ARG A 167 31.85 -1.53 -5.36
N ALA A 168 32.52 -1.20 -4.27
CA ALA A 168 33.94 -0.99 -4.22
C ALA A 168 34.70 -2.27 -3.82
N PRO A 169 35.86 -2.55 -4.42
CA PRO A 169 36.79 -3.56 -3.94
C PRO A 169 37.30 -3.19 -2.54
N ALA A 170 37.70 -4.20 -1.77
CA ALA A 170 38.07 -4.01 -0.36
C ALA A 170 39.24 -3.06 -0.15
N TRP A 171 40.17 -3.04 -1.09
CA TRP A 171 41.40 -2.21 -1.01
C TRP A 171 41.13 -0.71 -1.24
N LEU A 172 40.04 -0.37 -1.94
CA LEU A 172 39.72 1.04 -2.30
C LEU A 172 39.42 1.88 -1.07
N ILE A 173 38.76 1.31 -0.06
CA ILE A 173 38.39 2.05 1.15
C ILE A 173 39.63 2.50 1.92
N PRO A 174 40.55 1.60 2.34
CA PRO A 174 41.77 2.03 3.02
C PRO A 174 42.66 2.92 2.15
N ALA A 175 42.64 2.74 0.82
CA ALA A 175 43.38 3.62 -0.09
C ALA A 175 42.83 5.06 -0.08
N LEU A 176 41.50 5.23 -0.08
CA LEU A 176 40.87 6.56 0.01
C LEU A 176 41.22 7.24 1.33
N PHE A 177 41.10 6.54 2.47
CA PHE A 177 41.51 7.08 3.78
C PHE A 177 42.98 7.41 3.81
N GLY A 178 43.85 6.54 3.28
CA GLY A 178 45.29 6.80 3.16
C GLY A 178 45.59 8.04 2.33
N LEU A 179 44.95 8.20 1.18
CA LEU A 179 45.10 9.38 0.33
C LEU A 179 44.65 10.65 1.06
N SER A 180 43.52 10.62 1.75
CA SER A 180 43.03 11.75 2.53
C SER A 180 43.93 12.14 3.66
N VAL A 181 44.54 11.18 4.37
CA VAL A 181 45.56 11.46 5.39
C VAL A 181 46.81 12.07 4.78
N VAL A 182 47.29 11.55 3.64
CA VAL A 182 48.45 12.13 2.92
C VAL A 182 48.13 13.57 2.49
N TRP A 183 46.95 13.82 2.01
CA TRP A 183 46.53 15.17 1.62
C TRP A 183 46.44 16.12 2.81
N TRP A 184 45.85 15.68 3.93
CA TRP A 184 45.85 16.44 5.19
C TRP A 184 47.27 16.73 5.69
N LEU A 185 48.19 15.77 5.57
CA LEU A 185 49.60 16.00 5.89
C LEU A 185 50.25 17.05 4.95
N ALA A 186 49.92 17.02 3.65
CA ALA A 186 50.38 18.02 2.69
C ALA A 186 49.86 19.43 3.00
N ASP A 187 48.65 19.54 3.55
CA ASP A 187 48.06 20.79 4.03
C ASP A 187 48.86 21.33 5.24
N ILE A 188 48.97 20.56 6.33
CA ILE A 188 49.63 21.03 7.54
C ILE A 188 51.12 21.26 7.37
N THR A 189 51.76 20.55 6.45
CA THR A 189 53.19 20.74 6.10
C THR A 189 53.37 21.77 5.00
N ARG A 190 52.26 22.35 4.44
CA ARG A 190 52.30 23.37 3.38
C ARG A 190 52.94 22.91 2.08
N VAL A 191 52.89 21.63 1.81
CA VAL A 191 53.27 21.07 0.51
C VAL A 191 52.21 21.35 -0.55
N ALA A 192 50.95 21.54 -0.12
CA ALA A 192 49.86 22.00 -1.00
C ALA A 192 50.20 23.40 -1.60
N PRO A 193 49.76 23.73 -2.83
CA PRO A 193 50.10 24.99 -3.51
C PRO A 193 49.67 26.22 -2.71
N ASP A 194 48.51 26.22 -2.13
CA ASP A 194 47.96 27.31 -1.30
C ASP A 194 46.92 26.74 -0.31
N PRO A 195 46.39 27.51 0.64
CA PRO A 195 45.39 27.06 1.61
C PRO A 195 44.09 26.52 0.99
N ASN A 196 43.66 27.04 -0.16
CA ASN A 196 42.48 26.57 -0.83
C ASN A 196 42.64 25.14 -1.36
N TRP A 197 43.80 24.84 -1.94
CA TRP A 197 44.15 23.48 -2.36
C TRP A 197 44.49 22.57 -1.16
N GLY A 198 44.92 23.13 -0.06
CA GLY A 198 45.13 22.37 1.19
C GLY A 198 43.82 21.76 1.69
N THR A 199 42.75 22.54 1.82
CA THR A 199 41.57 22.17 2.58
C THR A 199 40.29 22.27 1.77
N ARG A 200 40.01 23.44 1.18
CA ARG A 200 38.68 23.78 0.66
C ARG A 200 38.34 23.00 -0.61
N ILE A 201 39.26 22.96 -1.58
CA ILE A 201 39.06 22.24 -2.85
C ILE A 201 38.88 20.73 -2.61
N PRO A 202 39.75 20.04 -1.83
CA PRO A 202 39.56 18.63 -1.48
C PRO A 202 38.19 18.35 -0.84
N LEU A 203 37.77 19.16 0.14
CA LEU A 203 36.47 19.00 0.79
C LEU A 203 35.31 19.11 -0.20
N ILE A 204 35.36 20.12 -1.08
CA ILE A 204 34.32 20.27 -2.13
C ILE A 204 34.32 19.04 -3.06
N LEU A 205 35.51 18.56 -3.46
CA LEU A 205 35.63 17.37 -4.32
C LEU A 205 35.11 16.10 -3.63
N GLU A 206 35.36 15.92 -2.34
CA GLU A 206 34.83 14.81 -1.56
C GLU A 206 33.29 14.87 -1.46
N LEU A 207 32.72 16.05 -1.19
CA LEU A 207 31.28 16.22 -1.11
C LEU A 207 30.59 16.02 -2.48
N LEU A 208 31.14 16.59 -3.55
CA LEU A 208 30.65 16.35 -4.91
C LEU A 208 30.84 14.88 -5.32
N GLY A 209 31.95 14.26 -4.92
CA GLY A 209 32.20 12.85 -5.12
C GLY A 209 31.15 11.98 -4.43
N ALA A 210 30.80 12.28 -3.18
CA ALA A 210 29.73 11.59 -2.46
C ALA A 210 28.37 11.75 -3.16
N MET A 211 28.05 12.95 -3.65
CA MET A 211 26.82 13.19 -4.42
C MET A 211 26.83 12.41 -5.75
N GLY A 212 27.96 12.39 -6.46
CA GLY A 212 28.15 11.61 -7.69
C GLY A 212 28.00 10.11 -7.46
N LEU A 213 28.59 9.59 -6.37
CA LEU A 213 28.46 8.18 -5.96
C LEU A 213 27.03 7.83 -5.59
N ALA A 214 26.30 8.69 -4.89
CA ALA A 214 24.88 8.52 -4.63
C ALA A 214 24.06 8.45 -5.91
N GLY A 215 24.31 9.33 -6.86
CA GLY A 215 23.69 9.34 -8.20
C GLY A 215 24.03 8.09 -9.01
N TRP A 216 25.26 7.61 -8.94
CA TRP A 216 25.70 6.38 -9.59
C TRP A 216 25.00 5.15 -8.99
N GLN A 217 24.96 5.04 -7.66
CA GLN A 217 24.19 3.98 -6.97
C GLN A 217 22.71 4.01 -7.35
N TRP A 218 22.12 5.21 -7.47
CA TRP A 218 20.73 5.38 -7.90
C TRP A 218 20.47 4.81 -9.30
N ARG A 219 21.35 5.11 -10.26
CA ARG A 219 21.25 4.55 -11.63
C ARG A 219 21.36 3.03 -11.60
N MET A 220 22.31 2.50 -10.85
CA MET A 220 22.56 1.06 -10.74
C MET A 220 21.48 0.30 -9.94
N ALA A 221 20.64 1.01 -9.21
CA ALA A 221 19.46 0.49 -8.52
C ALA A 221 18.22 0.41 -9.42
N ALA A 222 18.35 0.60 -10.75
CA ALA A 222 17.26 0.40 -11.70
C ALA A 222 16.69 -1.02 -11.56
N GLY A 223 15.37 -1.14 -11.43
CA GLY A 223 14.70 -2.43 -11.20
C GLY A 223 14.74 -2.95 -9.75
N ARG A 224 15.32 -2.18 -8.78
CA ARG A 224 15.38 -2.56 -7.36
C ARG A 224 14.74 -1.46 -6.50
N PRO A 225 13.43 -1.55 -6.26
CA PRO A 225 12.69 -0.48 -5.58
C PRO A 225 13.14 -0.24 -4.13
N GLN A 226 13.58 -1.29 -3.42
CA GLN A 226 14.08 -1.18 -2.05
C GLN A 226 15.37 -0.34 -1.99
N ASP A 227 16.35 -0.66 -2.86
CA ASP A 227 17.63 0.08 -2.94
C ASP A 227 17.37 1.55 -3.30
N ARG A 228 16.41 1.81 -4.23
CA ARG A 228 16.01 3.18 -4.61
C ARG A 228 15.32 3.95 -3.50
N ALA A 229 14.47 3.30 -2.70
CA ALA A 229 13.78 3.95 -1.59
C ALA A 229 14.81 4.47 -0.55
N VAL A 230 15.81 3.65 -0.21
CA VAL A 230 16.90 4.03 0.69
C VAL A 230 17.74 5.18 0.11
N LEU A 231 18.14 5.05 -1.16
CA LEU A 231 18.95 6.09 -1.83
C LEU A 231 18.24 7.43 -1.97
N ARG A 232 16.90 7.43 -2.10
CA ARG A 232 16.11 8.67 -2.13
C ARG A 232 16.27 9.48 -0.85
N TRP A 233 16.25 8.82 0.30
CA TRP A 233 16.49 9.45 1.59
C TRP A 233 17.90 10.01 1.71
N PHE A 234 18.88 9.21 1.31
CA PHE A 234 20.28 9.63 1.33
C PHE A 234 20.55 10.79 0.38
N ALA A 235 20.01 10.73 -0.85
CA ALA A 235 20.16 11.82 -1.81
C ALA A 235 19.53 13.12 -1.29
N ALA A 236 18.32 13.05 -0.71
CA ALA A 236 17.68 14.22 -0.12
C ALA A 236 18.52 14.81 1.02
N SER A 237 19.03 13.98 1.93
CA SER A 237 19.85 14.41 3.06
C SER A 237 21.17 15.04 2.61
N LEU A 238 21.79 14.49 1.55
CA LEU A 238 23.02 15.02 0.98
C LEU A 238 22.81 16.33 0.22
N LEU A 239 21.73 16.44 -0.54
CA LEU A 239 21.43 17.67 -1.26
C LEU A 239 21.14 18.83 -0.31
N ILE A 240 20.51 18.56 0.82
CA ILE A 240 20.13 19.59 1.78
C ILE A 240 21.33 20.00 2.63
N GLY A 241 21.97 19.10 3.34
CA GLY A 241 23.08 19.43 4.23
C GLY A 241 24.34 19.87 3.49
N PRO A 242 25.08 18.95 2.87
CA PRO A 242 26.29 19.29 2.13
C PRO A 242 26.08 20.24 0.96
N GLY A 243 24.91 20.15 0.28
CA GLY A 243 24.56 21.04 -0.82
C GLY A 243 24.40 22.50 -0.36
N LEU A 244 23.73 22.74 0.78
CA LEU A 244 23.63 24.07 1.38
C LEU A 244 24.99 24.54 1.90
N PHE A 245 25.78 23.65 2.49
CA PHE A 245 27.13 23.99 2.93
C PHE A 245 28.01 24.43 1.77
N ILE A 246 28.08 23.68 0.67
CA ILE A 246 28.80 24.06 -0.54
C ILE A 246 28.24 25.36 -1.11
N GLY A 247 26.91 25.49 -1.18
CA GLY A 247 26.24 26.69 -1.69
C GLY A 247 26.64 27.94 -0.88
N THR A 248 26.71 27.83 0.45
CA THR A 248 27.17 28.94 1.31
C THR A 248 28.64 29.29 1.05
N LEU A 249 29.51 28.30 0.91
CA LEU A 249 30.92 28.52 0.58
C LEU A 249 31.10 29.23 -0.76
N VAL A 250 30.39 28.77 -1.81
CA VAL A 250 30.49 29.35 -3.15
C VAL A 250 29.92 30.77 -3.18
N VAL A 251 28.76 30.99 -2.55
CA VAL A 251 28.11 32.30 -2.52
C VAL A 251 28.96 33.32 -1.76
N THR A 252 29.52 32.94 -0.61
CA THR A 252 30.40 33.83 0.17
C THR A 252 31.67 34.16 -0.59
N ALA A 253 32.28 33.19 -1.25
CA ALA A 253 33.47 33.44 -2.09
C ALA A 253 33.19 34.35 -3.26
N ALA A 254 31.98 34.31 -3.86
CA ALA A 254 31.61 35.10 -5.03
C ALA A 254 31.09 36.51 -4.74
N VAL A 255 30.46 36.73 -3.56
CA VAL A 255 29.63 37.92 -3.33
C VAL A 255 30.10 38.79 -2.17
N SER A 256 30.88 38.29 -1.22
CA SER A 256 31.19 39.03 0.00
C SER A 256 32.63 39.00 0.45
N ASP A 257 33.15 40.19 0.86
CA ASP A 257 34.39 40.33 1.59
C ASP A 257 34.25 39.85 3.08
N ALA A 258 33.03 39.48 3.52
CA ALA A 258 32.78 38.97 4.85
C ALA A 258 32.17 37.56 4.75
N PRO A 259 32.91 36.51 5.18
CA PRO A 259 32.42 35.15 5.14
C PRO A 259 31.22 34.95 6.10
N ILE A 260 30.35 34.01 5.74
CA ILE A 260 29.31 33.55 6.67
C ILE A 260 30.00 32.90 7.88
N PRO A 261 29.60 33.22 9.13
CA PRO A 261 30.15 32.57 10.29
C PRO A 261 30.01 31.03 10.18
N GLN A 262 31.12 30.33 10.32
CA GLN A 262 31.22 28.87 10.19
C GLN A 262 30.22 28.15 11.10
N ALA A 263 29.90 28.74 12.25
CA ALA A 263 28.93 28.23 13.20
C ALA A 263 27.57 27.93 12.56
N TYR A 264 27.07 28.81 11.70
CA TYR A 264 25.78 28.59 11.03
C TYR A 264 25.86 27.53 9.93
N ALA A 265 26.97 27.47 9.22
CA ALA A 265 27.20 26.43 8.20
C ALA A 265 27.25 25.01 8.79
N MET A 266 27.80 24.86 10.00
CA MET A 266 27.78 23.58 10.71
C MET A 266 26.36 23.06 11.01
N GLY A 267 25.39 23.94 11.19
CA GLY A 267 23.98 23.56 11.43
C GLY A 267 23.37 22.75 10.30
N PHE A 268 23.84 22.90 9.07
CA PHE A 268 23.35 22.13 7.91
C PHE A 268 23.65 20.63 8.00
N PHE A 269 24.58 20.21 8.84
CA PHE A 269 24.87 18.79 9.05
C PHE A 269 23.80 18.09 9.90
N LEU A 270 23.06 18.77 10.76
CA LEU A 270 22.00 18.14 11.58
C LEU A 270 20.90 17.45 10.75
N PRO A 271 20.27 18.11 9.75
CA PRO A 271 19.32 17.45 8.85
C PRO A 271 19.95 16.27 8.09
N THR A 272 21.22 16.40 7.69
CA THR A 272 21.96 15.32 7.02
C THR A 272 22.05 14.07 7.91
N TYR A 273 22.48 14.25 9.17
CA TYR A 273 22.60 13.13 10.10
C TYR A 273 21.27 12.47 10.39
N LEU A 274 20.22 13.27 10.61
CA LEU A 274 18.88 12.74 10.82
C LEU A 274 18.41 11.92 9.62
N GLY A 275 18.54 12.47 8.41
CA GLY A 275 18.12 11.80 7.18
C GLY A 275 18.94 10.53 6.87
N LEU A 276 20.26 10.57 7.06
CA LEU A 276 21.12 9.40 6.85
C LEU A 276 20.87 8.30 7.90
N ALA A 277 20.68 8.67 9.16
CA ALA A 277 20.34 7.72 10.24
C ALA A 277 19.00 7.03 9.98
N LEU A 278 18.00 7.79 9.54
CA LEU A 278 16.70 7.25 9.17
C LEU A 278 16.80 6.32 7.95
N GLY A 279 17.61 6.65 6.97
CA GLY A 279 17.85 5.80 5.79
C GLY A 279 18.59 4.50 6.10
N LEU A 280 19.53 4.49 7.06
CA LEU A 280 20.25 3.29 7.50
C LEU A 280 19.42 2.38 8.40
N ARG A 281 18.45 2.94 9.11
CA ARG A 281 17.55 2.21 9.98
C ARG A 281 16.42 1.60 9.19
N ARG A 282 16.57 0.49 8.52
CA ARG A 282 15.53 -0.25 7.74
C ARG A 282 14.20 -0.50 8.50
N VAL A 283 13.61 0.51 9.13
CA VAL A 283 12.40 0.39 9.95
C VAL A 283 11.26 1.15 9.29
N ARG A 284 10.12 0.51 9.14
CA ARG A 284 8.71 0.92 8.92
C ARG A 284 8.38 2.44 8.95
N LEU A 285 9.20 3.29 8.34
CA LEU A 285 9.10 4.76 8.42
C LEU A 285 8.31 5.38 7.26
N PHE A 286 7.55 4.59 6.52
CA PHE A 286 6.84 5.07 5.33
C PHE A 286 5.70 6.03 5.63
N ASP A 287 5.15 6.04 6.83
CA ASP A 287 4.19 7.08 7.26
C ASP A 287 4.87 8.40 7.64
N LEU A 288 6.18 8.37 7.94
CA LEU A 288 6.99 9.55 8.24
C LEU A 288 7.54 10.25 6.98
N ASP A 289 7.43 9.61 5.80
CA ASP A 289 7.98 10.15 4.54
C ASP A 289 7.48 11.58 4.24
N ALA A 290 6.20 11.83 4.39
CA ALA A 290 5.65 13.16 4.13
C ALA A 290 6.12 14.19 5.17
N TRP A 291 6.17 13.81 6.45
CA TRP A 291 6.57 14.70 7.54
C TRP A 291 8.08 14.98 7.52
N ALA A 292 8.90 13.95 7.31
CA ALA A 292 10.35 14.14 7.25
C ALA A 292 10.78 14.91 6.00
N LEU A 293 10.12 14.69 4.84
CA LEU A 293 10.32 15.53 3.66
C LEU A 293 9.84 16.97 3.89
N GLN A 294 8.78 17.18 4.67
CA GLN A 294 8.37 18.52 5.08
C GLN A 294 9.43 19.17 5.98
N LEU A 295 9.96 18.47 6.98
CA LEU A 295 11.03 19.00 7.83
C LEU A 295 12.28 19.35 7.03
N LEU A 296 12.71 18.45 6.12
CA LEU A 296 13.84 18.69 5.24
C LEU A 296 13.57 19.89 4.32
N PHE A 297 12.36 20.01 3.77
CA PHE A 297 11.97 21.15 2.97
C PHE A 297 12.02 22.46 3.78
N TRP A 298 11.42 22.49 4.96
CA TRP A 298 11.43 23.68 5.81
C TRP A 298 12.84 24.00 6.33
N GLY A 299 13.64 23.00 6.66
CA GLY A 299 15.05 23.17 6.99
C GLY A 299 15.85 23.82 5.85
N THR A 300 15.60 23.37 4.61
CA THR A 300 16.18 23.96 3.39
C THR A 300 15.72 25.40 3.18
N VAL A 301 14.42 25.68 3.37
CA VAL A 301 13.86 27.03 3.24
C VAL A 301 14.46 27.97 4.29
N ILE A 302 14.60 27.52 5.53
CA ILE A 302 15.23 28.32 6.61
C ILE A 302 16.72 28.56 6.27
N GLY A 303 17.44 27.54 5.83
CA GLY A 303 18.84 27.68 5.42
C GLY A 303 19.01 28.66 4.25
N LEU A 304 18.15 28.56 3.24
CA LEU A 304 18.14 29.47 2.10
C LEU A 304 17.75 30.91 2.53
N PHE A 305 16.83 31.04 3.48
CA PHE A 305 16.47 32.35 4.07
C PHE A 305 17.67 33.00 4.74
N LEU A 306 18.36 32.24 5.61
CA LEU A 306 19.56 32.74 6.28
C LEU A 306 20.66 33.13 5.28
N ALA A 307 20.90 32.28 4.26
CA ALA A 307 21.86 32.57 3.21
C ALA A 307 21.49 33.83 2.40
N LEU A 308 20.22 33.95 2.04
CA LEU A 308 19.73 35.11 1.28
C LEU A 308 19.74 36.40 2.12
N ASP A 309 19.38 36.34 3.41
CA ASP A 309 19.47 37.48 4.33
C ASP A 309 20.90 37.99 4.46
N LEU A 310 21.87 37.10 4.50
CA LEU A 310 23.29 37.44 4.50
C LEU A 310 23.76 38.09 3.21
N VAL A 311 23.28 37.62 2.05
CA VAL A 311 23.58 38.23 0.75
C VAL A 311 22.98 39.65 0.67
N VAL A 312 21.73 39.81 1.11
CA VAL A 312 21.04 41.11 1.11
C VAL A 312 21.62 42.08 2.16
N LEU A 313 22.25 41.57 3.23
CA LEU A 313 22.98 42.36 4.23
C LEU A 313 24.02 43.27 3.59
N ARG A 314 24.60 42.85 2.49
CA ARG A 314 25.59 43.60 1.73
C ARG A 314 25.02 44.85 1.03
N TRP A 315 23.80 44.75 0.54
CA TRP A 315 23.16 45.76 -0.29
C TRP A 315 22.29 46.74 0.49
N VAL A 316 21.74 46.34 1.61
CA VAL A 316 20.76 47.14 2.39
C VAL A 316 21.24 47.28 3.84
N GLY A 317 21.66 48.47 4.20
CA GLY A 317 22.38 48.76 5.46
C GLY A 317 21.60 48.63 6.76
N SER A 318 20.25 48.54 6.75
CA SER A 318 19.44 48.44 7.99
C SER A 318 18.73 47.08 8.08
N PRO A 319 18.69 46.45 9.29
CA PRO A 319 18.05 45.15 9.48
C PRO A 319 16.55 45.18 9.17
N SER A 320 15.85 46.26 9.51
CA SER A 320 14.41 46.43 9.30
C SER A 320 14.03 46.59 7.83
N ALA A 321 14.92 47.18 6.99
CA ALA A 321 14.65 47.37 5.58
C ALA A 321 14.89 46.08 4.74
N ARG A 322 15.61 45.10 5.29
CA ARG A 322 15.98 43.86 4.62
C ARG A 322 14.97 42.73 4.81
N ALA A 323 14.40 42.62 5.99
CA ALA A 323 13.55 41.50 6.37
C ALA A 323 12.35 41.32 5.43
N LEU A 324 11.73 42.43 5.00
CA LEU A 324 10.55 42.36 4.14
C LEU A 324 10.85 41.89 2.70
N PRO A 325 11.83 42.49 1.94
CA PRO A 325 12.14 42.01 0.59
C PRO A 325 12.69 40.58 0.56
N VAL A 326 13.49 40.17 1.56
CA VAL A 326 14.00 38.78 1.66
C VAL A 326 12.88 37.82 1.93
N ALA A 327 11.97 38.13 2.84
CA ALA A 327 10.80 37.27 3.13
C ALA A 327 9.87 37.17 1.91
N LEU A 328 9.67 38.28 1.19
CA LEU A 328 8.81 38.33 -0.01
C LEU A 328 9.42 37.52 -1.17
N LEU A 329 10.72 37.69 -1.43
CA LEU A 329 11.45 36.95 -2.45
C LEU A 329 11.47 35.44 -2.15
N LEU A 330 11.70 35.09 -0.89
CA LEU A 330 11.70 33.70 -0.42
C LEU A 330 10.30 33.08 -0.51
N GLY A 331 9.27 33.82 -0.12
CA GLY A 331 7.87 33.42 -0.27
C GLY A 331 7.50 33.15 -1.72
N LEU A 332 7.86 34.07 -2.62
CA LEU A 332 7.63 33.92 -4.05
C LEU A 332 8.36 32.74 -4.69
N LEU A 333 9.60 32.46 -4.28
CA LEU A 333 10.39 31.34 -4.77
C LEU A 333 9.98 30.00 -4.17
N THR A 334 9.65 29.97 -2.87
CA THR A 334 9.35 28.71 -2.16
C THR A 334 7.97 28.18 -2.45
N LEU A 335 6.98 29.03 -2.74
CA LEU A 335 5.61 28.60 -3.05
C LEU A 335 5.53 27.74 -4.33
N PRO A 336 6.06 28.16 -5.49
CA PRO A 336 6.04 27.33 -6.70
C PRO A 336 6.93 26.08 -6.57
N VAL A 337 8.10 26.20 -5.92
CA VAL A 337 8.97 25.04 -5.67
C VAL A 337 8.29 24.05 -4.76
N ARG A 338 7.66 24.49 -3.67
CA ARG A 338 6.85 23.66 -2.78
C ARG A 338 5.72 22.97 -3.53
N GLN A 339 4.99 23.70 -4.39
CA GLN A 339 3.91 23.11 -5.19
C GLN A 339 4.44 22.09 -6.18
N TRP A 340 5.59 22.38 -6.81
CA TRP A 340 6.25 21.45 -7.74
C TRP A 340 6.72 20.18 -7.03
N VAL A 341 7.42 20.31 -5.89
CA VAL A 341 7.85 19.18 -5.03
C VAL A 341 6.64 18.36 -4.59
N TRP A 342 5.59 19.05 -4.12
CA TRP A 342 4.35 18.40 -3.68
C TRP A 342 3.68 17.63 -4.81
N ARG A 343 3.59 18.21 -6.00
CA ARG A 343 2.96 17.57 -7.16
C ARG A 343 3.77 16.41 -7.74
N HIS A 344 5.10 16.49 -7.77
CA HIS A 344 5.94 15.53 -8.49
C HIS A 344 6.58 14.47 -7.58
N ILE A 345 6.83 14.79 -6.32
CA ILE A 345 7.53 13.92 -5.38
C ILE A 345 6.58 13.35 -4.33
N LEU A 346 5.64 14.15 -3.82
CA LEU A 346 4.77 13.78 -2.69
C LEU A 346 3.36 13.41 -3.10
N ARG A 347 2.88 13.85 -4.28
CA ARG A 347 1.54 13.47 -4.73
C ARG A 347 1.48 11.97 -4.94
N ARG A 348 0.74 11.31 -4.06
CA ARG A 348 0.21 9.99 -4.35
C ARG A 348 -0.78 10.20 -5.52
N PRO A 349 -0.77 9.38 -6.57
CA PRO A 349 -1.92 9.31 -7.45
C PRO A 349 -3.09 8.84 -6.58
N SER A 350 -3.79 9.78 -5.97
CA SER A 350 -5.08 9.48 -5.34
C SER A 350 -6.05 9.38 -6.51
N LEU A 351 -6.55 8.20 -6.78
CA LEU A 351 -7.79 8.08 -7.51
C LEU A 351 -8.80 8.97 -6.79
N ASP A 352 -9.53 9.75 -7.55
CA ASP A 352 -10.60 10.59 -7.02
C ASP A 352 -11.55 9.69 -6.22
N ALA A 353 -12.05 10.14 -5.08
CA ALA A 353 -12.91 9.32 -4.23
C ALA A 353 -14.13 8.80 -5.00
N GLU A 354 -14.64 9.59 -5.95
CA GLU A 354 -15.72 9.23 -6.85
C GLU A 354 -15.33 8.08 -7.81
N ALA A 355 -14.13 8.14 -8.38
CA ALA A 355 -13.59 7.08 -9.23
C ALA A 355 -13.38 5.77 -8.46
N LEU A 356 -12.92 5.85 -7.19
CA LEU A 356 -12.76 4.68 -6.32
C LEU A 356 -14.09 4.00 -6.03
N VAL A 357 -15.12 4.77 -5.69
CA VAL A 357 -16.46 4.24 -5.41
C VAL A 357 -17.05 3.61 -6.68
N THR A 358 -16.96 4.29 -7.82
CA THR A 358 -17.47 3.79 -9.11
C THR A 358 -16.81 2.48 -9.52
N GLN A 359 -15.47 2.39 -9.40
CA GLN A 359 -14.74 1.16 -9.69
C GLN A 359 -15.09 0.02 -8.72
N SER A 360 -15.24 0.33 -7.42
CA SER A 360 -15.63 -0.67 -6.42
C SER A 360 -17.04 -1.21 -6.67
N LEU A 361 -17.97 -0.35 -7.06
CA LEU A 361 -19.31 -0.78 -7.48
C LEU A 361 -19.25 -1.66 -8.74
N ALA A 362 -18.42 -1.31 -9.73
CA ALA A 362 -18.22 -2.14 -10.92
C ALA A 362 -17.67 -3.54 -10.59
N VAL A 363 -16.82 -3.68 -9.56
CA VAL A 363 -16.35 -4.98 -9.04
C VAL A 363 -17.50 -5.73 -8.35
N ALA A 364 -18.27 -5.07 -7.50
CA ALA A 364 -19.37 -5.68 -6.74
C ALA A 364 -20.49 -6.21 -7.65
N TYR A 365 -20.80 -5.50 -8.74
CA TYR A 365 -21.85 -5.88 -9.70
C TYR A 365 -21.34 -6.67 -10.91
N ALA A 366 -20.13 -7.24 -10.86
CA ALA A 366 -19.64 -8.13 -11.91
C ALA A 366 -20.53 -9.37 -12.04
N THR A 367 -20.77 -9.80 -13.29
CA THR A 367 -21.71 -10.87 -13.62
C THR A 367 -21.14 -12.27 -13.41
N SER A 368 -19.79 -12.39 -13.36
CA SER A 368 -19.08 -13.64 -13.11
C SER A 368 -17.88 -13.42 -12.18
N ASP A 369 -17.41 -14.50 -11.54
CA ASP A 369 -16.22 -14.45 -10.68
C ASP A 369 -14.96 -14.09 -11.47
N ALA A 370 -14.85 -14.54 -12.72
CA ALA A 370 -13.72 -14.19 -13.60
C ALA A 370 -13.71 -12.68 -13.93
N GLU A 371 -14.87 -12.11 -14.25
CA GLU A 371 -15.00 -10.67 -14.49
C GLU A 371 -14.71 -9.85 -13.22
N ARG A 372 -15.20 -10.33 -12.07
CA ARG A 372 -14.93 -9.72 -10.76
C ARG A 372 -13.45 -9.71 -10.44
N ALA A 373 -12.76 -10.82 -10.64
CA ALA A 373 -11.33 -10.93 -10.44
C ALA A 373 -10.55 -9.98 -11.35
N ALA A 374 -10.91 -9.89 -12.64
CA ALA A 374 -10.28 -8.98 -13.58
C ALA A 374 -10.46 -7.51 -13.16
N ARG A 375 -11.70 -7.08 -12.88
CA ARG A 375 -11.99 -5.70 -12.44
C ARG A 375 -11.33 -5.33 -11.13
N TRP A 376 -11.26 -6.27 -10.17
CA TRP A 376 -10.55 -6.07 -8.91
C TRP A 376 -9.06 -5.89 -9.11
N GLN A 377 -8.42 -6.72 -9.95
CA GLN A 377 -7.01 -6.57 -10.31
C GLN A 377 -6.75 -5.24 -11.02
N ASP A 378 -7.60 -4.83 -11.96
CA ASP A 378 -7.49 -3.54 -12.66
C ASP A 378 -7.57 -2.36 -11.69
N GLN A 379 -8.49 -2.40 -10.73
CA GLN A 379 -8.61 -1.39 -9.68
C GLN A 379 -7.34 -1.32 -8.82
N LEU A 380 -6.80 -2.46 -8.40
CA LEU A 380 -5.56 -2.53 -7.64
C LEU A 380 -4.36 -2.03 -8.46
N HIS A 381 -4.32 -2.34 -9.76
CA HIS A 381 -3.31 -1.81 -10.68
C HIS A 381 -3.41 -0.31 -10.86
N ALA A 382 -4.59 0.24 -11.02
CA ALA A 382 -4.83 1.68 -11.13
C ALA A 382 -4.41 2.44 -9.86
N MET A 383 -4.66 1.84 -8.68
CA MET A 383 -4.33 2.46 -7.38
C MET A 383 -2.85 2.38 -7.02
N PHE A 384 -2.24 1.24 -7.23
CA PHE A 384 -0.91 0.94 -6.68
C PHE A 384 0.16 0.78 -7.74
N ALA A 385 -0.21 0.60 -9.01
CA ALA A 385 0.72 0.27 -10.11
C ALA A 385 1.79 -0.76 -9.65
N PRO A 386 1.40 -1.94 -9.12
CA PRO A 386 2.35 -2.92 -8.62
C PRO A 386 3.14 -3.54 -9.79
N LEU A 387 4.39 -3.93 -9.55
CA LEU A 387 5.16 -4.69 -10.55
C LEU A 387 4.67 -6.13 -10.68
N VAL A 388 4.15 -6.70 -9.59
CA VAL A 388 3.62 -8.06 -9.54
C VAL A 388 2.31 -8.05 -8.80
N CYS A 389 1.28 -8.66 -9.40
CA CYS A 389 0.02 -9.00 -8.78
C CYS A 389 -0.18 -10.51 -9.00
N ALA A 390 -0.17 -11.28 -7.94
CA ALA A 390 -0.26 -12.74 -8.00
C ALA A 390 -1.20 -13.27 -6.92
N PRO A 391 -1.74 -14.46 -7.05
CA PRO A 391 -2.41 -15.15 -5.95
C PRO A 391 -1.50 -15.25 -4.72
N ASP A 392 -2.09 -15.20 -3.53
CA ASP A 392 -1.36 -15.34 -2.28
C ASP A 392 -1.35 -16.81 -1.83
N ASP A 393 -0.23 -17.50 -2.06
CA ASP A 393 -0.04 -18.92 -1.73
C ASP A 393 0.36 -19.15 -0.26
N ALA A 394 0.19 -18.17 0.61
CA ALA A 394 0.60 -18.31 2.00
C ALA A 394 -0.29 -19.29 2.77
N PRO A 395 0.28 -20.11 3.69
CA PRO A 395 -0.43 -21.18 4.37
C PRO A 395 -1.54 -20.72 5.33
N ARG A 396 -1.62 -19.41 5.60
CA ARG A 396 -2.69 -18.82 6.41
C ARG A 396 -3.33 -17.66 5.65
N PRO A 397 -4.64 -17.75 5.33
CA PRO A 397 -5.37 -16.63 4.78
C PRO A 397 -5.36 -15.46 5.77
N THR A 398 -5.36 -14.24 5.25
CA THR A 398 -5.43 -13.03 6.07
C THR A 398 -6.86 -12.49 6.01
N ASP A 399 -7.41 -12.09 7.16
CA ASP A 399 -8.73 -11.45 7.24
C ASP A 399 -8.67 -9.95 6.93
N ALA A 400 -7.48 -9.35 7.03
CA ALA A 400 -7.19 -7.95 6.76
C ALA A 400 -5.95 -7.79 5.87
N ALA A 401 -5.85 -6.65 5.21
CA ALA A 401 -4.69 -6.31 4.39
C ALA A 401 -3.44 -6.16 5.26
N MET A 402 -2.36 -6.85 4.91
CA MET A 402 -1.14 -6.90 5.71
C MET A 402 0.10 -6.61 4.87
N LEU A 403 0.97 -5.76 5.41
CA LEU A 403 2.29 -5.52 4.83
C LEU A 403 3.22 -6.70 5.09
N VAL A 404 3.94 -7.11 4.05
CA VAL A 404 4.96 -8.17 4.11
C VAL A 404 6.29 -7.68 3.56
N ASP A 405 7.37 -8.34 3.97
CA ASP A 405 8.73 -8.03 3.51
C ASP A 405 9.07 -6.53 3.65
N GLU A 406 8.85 -5.96 4.85
CA GLU A 406 9.12 -4.55 5.17
C GLU A 406 8.40 -3.54 4.24
N GLY A 407 7.19 -3.89 3.74
CA GLY A 407 6.40 -3.04 2.85
C GLY A 407 6.72 -3.21 1.36
N SER A 408 7.59 -4.14 0.97
CA SER A 408 7.78 -4.48 -0.45
C SER A 408 6.59 -5.23 -1.03
N GLY A 409 5.78 -5.87 -0.17
CA GLY A 409 4.54 -6.56 -0.52
C GLY A 409 3.35 -6.11 0.32
N LEU A 410 2.17 -6.28 -0.25
CA LEU A 410 0.88 -6.10 0.40
C LEU A 410 0.03 -7.34 0.12
N ARG A 411 -0.34 -8.07 1.17
CA ARG A 411 -1.29 -9.18 1.08
C ARG A 411 -2.70 -8.63 1.23
N ILE A 412 -3.59 -9.07 0.37
CA ILE A 412 -4.98 -8.63 0.29
C ILE A 412 -5.86 -9.82 0.61
N PRO A 413 -6.80 -9.69 1.55
CA PRO A 413 -7.71 -10.77 1.89
C PRO A 413 -8.63 -11.13 0.72
N ALA A 414 -9.16 -12.34 0.72
CA ALA A 414 -10.15 -12.79 -0.24
C ALA A 414 -11.41 -11.92 -0.18
N VAL A 415 -11.97 -11.65 -1.35
CA VAL A 415 -13.30 -11.09 -1.53
C VAL A 415 -14.17 -12.14 -2.23
N THR A 416 -15.49 -12.01 -2.17
CA THR A 416 -16.42 -12.98 -2.73
C THR A 416 -16.10 -13.27 -4.21
N GLY A 417 -15.84 -14.52 -4.55
CA GLY A 417 -15.49 -14.95 -5.92
C GLY A 417 -14.04 -14.64 -6.33
N VAL A 418 -13.20 -14.06 -5.46
CA VAL A 418 -11.80 -13.78 -5.76
C VAL A 418 -10.92 -14.21 -4.59
N GLY A 419 -9.98 -15.10 -4.86
CA GLY A 419 -9.01 -15.55 -3.87
C GLY A 419 -8.09 -14.42 -3.33
N PRO A 420 -7.34 -14.69 -2.27
CA PRO A 420 -6.40 -13.73 -1.72
C PRO A 420 -5.31 -13.37 -2.73
N LEU A 421 -4.89 -12.11 -2.74
CA LEU A 421 -3.88 -11.59 -3.67
C LEU A 421 -2.67 -11.05 -2.93
N GLN A 422 -1.50 -11.16 -3.54
CA GLN A 422 -0.28 -10.51 -3.12
C GLN A 422 0.18 -9.50 -4.18
N LEU A 423 0.27 -8.22 -3.78
CA LEU A 423 0.90 -7.19 -4.59
C LEU A 423 2.36 -7.04 -4.18
N ARG A 424 3.26 -6.81 -5.15
CA ARG A 424 4.66 -6.49 -4.88
C ARG A 424 5.10 -5.25 -5.62
N PHE A 425 5.89 -4.41 -4.92
CA PHE A 425 6.57 -3.23 -5.46
C PHE A 425 5.63 -2.19 -6.08
N ALA A 426 5.02 -1.36 -5.23
CA ALA A 426 4.10 -0.31 -5.65
C ALA A 426 4.76 0.78 -6.52
N GLY A 427 3.93 1.50 -7.30
CA GLY A 427 4.36 2.62 -8.14
C GLY A 427 5.36 2.21 -9.23
N GLY A 428 5.17 1.05 -9.87
CA GLY A 428 6.10 0.52 -10.85
C GLY A 428 7.48 0.21 -10.25
N GLY A 429 7.52 -0.21 -8.99
CA GLY A 429 8.75 -0.48 -8.25
C GLY A 429 9.46 0.77 -7.70
N ARG A 430 8.79 1.92 -7.69
CA ARG A 430 9.37 3.19 -7.23
C ARG A 430 9.10 3.47 -5.76
N ARG A 431 8.14 2.79 -5.14
CA ARG A 431 7.78 2.95 -3.73
C ARG A 431 7.48 1.62 -3.05
N LEU A 432 7.44 1.62 -1.73
CA LEU A 432 6.95 0.51 -0.92
C LEU A 432 5.49 0.79 -0.51
N PHE A 433 4.77 -0.27 -0.12
CA PHE A 433 3.45 -0.13 0.46
C PHE A 433 3.54 0.43 1.87
N SER A 434 2.58 1.26 2.24
CA SER A 434 2.48 1.89 3.56
C SER A 434 1.31 1.32 4.37
N PRO A 435 1.27 1.52 5.70
CA PRO A 435 0.09 1.19 6.51
C PRO A 435 -1.18 1.91 6.06
N ALA A 436 -1.06 3.08 5.44
CA ALA A 436 -2.19 3.79 4.86
C ALA A 436 -2.76 3.07 3.62
N ASP A 437 -1.89 2.44 2.81
CA ASP A 437 -2.31 1.62 1.67
C ASP A 437 -3.06 0.36 2.15
N ALA A 438 -2.59 -0.30 3.21
CA ALA A 438 -3.28 -1.44 3.81
C ALA A 438 -4.67 -1.04 4.33
N ARG A 439 -4.77 0.06 5.09
CA ARG A 439 -6.06 0.58 5.57
C ARG A 439 -7.01 0.97 4.45
N LEU A 440 -6.49 1.46 3.32
CA LEU A 440 -7.31 1.78 2.15
C LEU A 440 -7.89 0.51 1.53
N VAL A 441 -7.08 -0.54 1.37
CA VAL A 441 -7.53 -1.84 0.87
C VAL A 441 -8.57 -2.46 1.82
N ASP A 442 -8.35 -2.41 3.13
CA ASP A 442 -9.33 -2.91 4.11
C ASP A 442 -10.69 -2.23 3.98
N ARG A 443 -10.70 -0.92 3.76
CA ARG A 443 -11.93 -0.18 3.52
C ARG A 443 -12.64 -0.61 2.23
N LEU A 444 -11.88 -0.85 1.16
CA LEU A 444 -12.45 -1.32 -0.10
C LEU A 444 -13.00 -2.73 0.03
N VAL A 445 -12.28 -3.63 0.69
CA VAL A 445 -12.74 -5.00 0.98
C VAL A 445 -14.02 -4.98 1.81
N ALA A 446 -14.10 -4.11 2.82
CA ALA A 446 -15.29 -3.94 3.63
C ALA A 446 -16.49 -3.44 2.78
N LEU A 447 -16.28 -2.47 1.88
CA LEU A 447 -17.31 -1.99 0.96
C LEU A 447 -17.79 -3.09 0.01
N LEU A 448 -16.88 -3.89 -0.55
CA LEU A 448 -17.23 -5.01 -1.42
C LEU A 448 -18.04 -6.07 -0.67
N ARG A 449 -17.65 -6.42 0.54
CA ARG A 449 -18.38 -7.36 1.40
C ARG A 449 -19.78 -6.84 1.72
N GLN A 450 -19.90 -5.57 2.09
CA GLN A 450 -21.19 -4.94 2.36
C GLN A 450 -22.10 -4.92 1.12
N ALA A 451 -21.55 -4.63 -0.07
CA ALA A 451 -22.31 -4.67 -1.33
C ALA A 451 -22.80 -6.11 -1.65
N ASP A 452 -21.94 -7.11 -1.43
CA ASP A 452 -22.33 -8.53 -1.63
C ASP A 452 -23.41 -8.98 -0.65
N ASP A 453 -23.31 -8.60 0.62
CA ASP A 453 -24.32 -8.92 1.63
C ASP A 453 -25.67 -8.26 1.29
N SER A 454 -25.64 -7.00 0.85
CA SER A 454 -26.84 -6.29 0.40
C SER A 454 -27.48 -6.96 -0.83
N ARG A 455 -26.66 -7.41 -1.79
CA ARG A 455 -27.14 -8.13 -2.98
C ARG A 455 -27.78 -9.47 -2.60
N ARG A 456 -27.13 -10.25 -1.72
CA ARG A 456 -27.68 -11.52 -1.24
C ARG A 456 -29.00 -11.33 -0.52
N ALA A 457 -29.09 -10.36 0.37
CA ALA A 457 -30.31 -10.03 1.08
C ALA A 457 -31.45 -9.62 0.09
N TYR A 458 -31.11 -8.85 -0.94
CA TYR A 458 -32.07 -8.50 -2.00
C TYR A 458 -32.53 -9.72 -2.79
N GLU A 459 -31.61 -10.59 -3.24
CA GLU A 459 -31.94 -11.81 -3.98
C GLU A 459 -32.77 -12.77 -3.13
N GLU A 460 -32.46 -12.91 -1.83
CA GLU A 460 -33.29 -13.69 -0.89
C GLU A 460 -34.66 -13.09 -0.69
N GLY A 461 -34.77 -11.78 -0.56
CA GLY A 461 -36.04 -11.06 -0.49
C GLY A 461 -36.90 -11.28 -1.71
N VAL A 462 -36.31 -11.16 -2.93
CA VAL A 462 -37.01 -11.41 -4.21
C VAL A 462 -37.45 -12.87 -4.31
N ARG A 463 -36.62 -13.84 -3.92
CA ARG A 463 -37.01 -15.27 -3.90
C ARG A 463 -38.15 -15.53 -2.91
N GLY A 464 -38.05 -14.95 -1.72
CA GLY A 464 -39.10 -15.04 -0.70
C GLY A 464 -40.42 -14.48 -1.18
N GLU A 465 -40.40 -13.31 -1.82
CA GLU A 465 -41.62 -12.68 -2.38
C GLU A 465 -42.21 -13.48 -3.54
N ARG A 466 -41.38 -13.98 -4.47
CA ARG A 466 -41.84 -14.89 -5.54
C ARG A 466 -42.48 -16.17 -4.97
N ALA A 467 -41.90 -16.77 -3.95
CA ALA A 467 -42.44 -17.94 -3.28
C ALA A 467 -43.75 -17.64 -2.55
N ARG A 468 -43.93 -16.42 -2.02
CA ARG A 468 -45.18 -15.94 -1.43
C ARG A 468 -46.24 -15.78 -2.48
N ILE A 469 -45.94 -15.06 -3.57
CA ILE A 469 -46.86 -14.85 -4.69
C ILE A 469 -47.31 -16.18 -5.30
N ALA A 470 -46.37 -17.15 -5.46
CA ALA A 470 -46.69 -18.47 -5.96
C ALA A 470 -47.66 -19.24 -5.05
N ARG A 471 -47.55 -19.14 -3.73
CA ARG A 471 -48.48 -19.72 -2.77
C ARG A 471 -49.82 -19.01 -2.80
N ASP A 472 -49.83 -17.67 -2.78
CA ASP A 472 -51.06 -16.87 -2.82
C ASP A 472 -51.86 -17.13 -4.10
N LEU A 473 -51.20 -17.28 -5.26
CA LEU A 473 -51.83 -17.67 -6.53
C LEU A 473 -52.37 -19.10 -6.49
N HIS A 474 -51.62 -20.03 -5.90
CA HIS A 474 -52.08 -21.41 -5.76
C HIS A 474 -53.33 -21.49 -4.89
N ASP A 475 -53.37 -20.81 -3.77
CA ASP A 475 -54.46 -20.88 -2.80
C ASP A 475 -55.68 -20.05 -3.25
N SER A 476 -55.49 -18.88 -3.84
CA SER A 476 -56.58 -17.99 -4.20
C SER A 476 -57.19 -18.28 -5.57
N VAL A 477 -56.44 -18.85 -6.51
CA VAL A 477 -56.89 -19.06 -7.88
C VAL A 477 -57.00 -20.55 -8.24
N SER A 478 -55.96 -21.35 -8.00
CA SER A 478 -55.94 -22.74 -8.42
C SER A 478 -56.91 -23.61 -7.61
N SER A 479 -57.02 -23.39 -6.29
CA SER A 479 -57.92 -24.16 -5.43
C SER A 479 -59.41 -23.88 -5.69
N PRO A 480 -59.89 -22.63 -5.83
CA PRO A 480 -61.30 -22.33 -6.21
C PRO A 480 -61.63 -22.82 -7.61
N LEU A 481 -60.71 -22.71 -8.59
CA LEU A 481 -60.92 -23.20 -9.94
C LEU A 481 -61.05 -24.73 -9.99
N LEU A 482 -60.24 -25.45 -9.24
CA LEU A 482 -60.30 -26.90 -9.08
C LEU A 482 -61.57 -27.33 -8.37
N ALA A 483 -62.02 -26.59 -7.35
CA ALA A 483 -63.28 -26.80 -6.68
C ALA A 483 -64.49 -26.49 -7.56
N GLY A 484 -64.36 -25.46 -8.40
CA GLY A 484 -65.39 -25.12 -9.45
C GLY A 484 -65.49 -26.22 -10.50
N LEU A 485 -64.38 -26.74 -10.98
CA LEU A 485 -64.28 -27.88 -11.90
C LEU A 485 -64.91 -29.17 -11.32
N ALA A 486 -64.62 -29.43 -10.02
CA ALA A 486 -65.17 -30.59 -9.32
C ALA A 486 -66.73 -30.47 -9.20
N ARG A 487 -67.23 -29.26 -8.93
CA ARG A 487 -68.69 -29.01 -8.88
C ARG A 487 -69.36 -29.11 -10.28
N ALA A 488 -68.67 -28.62 -11.31
CA ALA A 488 -69.15 -28.75 -12.68
C ALA A 488 -69.29 -30.24 -13.10
N ARG A 489 -68.35 -31.11 -12.62
CA ARG A 489 -68.45 -32.55 -12.80
C ARG A 489 -69.66 -33.21 -12.12
N GLY A 490 -70.04 -32.71 -10.94
CA GLY A 490 -71.21 -33.25 -10.22
C GLY A 490 -72.59 -32.85 -10.81
N VAL A 491 -72.61 -31.91 -11.74
CA VAL A 491 -73.79 -31.47 -12.47
C VAL A 491 -73.97 -32.25 -13.79
N GLU A 492 -72.80 -32.71 -14.39
CA GLU A 492 -72.85 -33.49 -15.69
C GLU A 492 -73.50 -34.85 -15.54
N ASP A 493 -73.59 -35.42 -14.33
CA ASP A 493 -74.29 -36.68 -14.08
C ASP A 493 -75.82 -36.56 -14.15
N ARG A 494 -76.37 -35.34 -14.40
CA ARG A 494 -77.79 -35.09 -14.42
C ARG A 494 -78.35 -34.55 -15.74
N THR A 495 -77.56 -34.14 -16.69
CA THR A 495 -78.05 -33.63 -18.00
C THR A 495 -77.01 -33.90 -19.11
N ALA A 496 -77.16 -35.03 -19.76
CA ALA A 496 -76.40 -35.32 -20.98
C ALA A 496 -77.16 -34.66 -22.16
N GLU A 497 -76.80 -33.45 -22.58
CA GLU A 497 -77.07 -32.89 -23.93
C GLU A 497 -76.61 -31.41 -23.94
N THR A 498 -75.39 -31.14 -24.33
CA THR A 498 -74.93 -29.98 -25.14
C THR A 498 -73.46 -29.85 -25.20
N GLY A 499 -72.81 -29.92 -26.34
CA GLY A 499 -71.38 -29.93 -26.63
C GLY A 499 -70.57 -28.61 -26.35
N GLY A 500 -71.13 -27.73 -25.52
CA GLY A 500 -70.47 -26.48 -25.11
C GLY A 500 -69.62 -26.57 -23.81
N GLU A 501 -69.98 -27.45 -22.90
CA GLU A 501 -69.35 -27.56 -21.58
C GLU A 501 -67.98 -28.25 -21.61
N GLY A 502 -67.79 -29.20 -22.53
CA GLY A 502 -66.48 -29.84 -22.72
C GLY A 502 -65.38 -28.85 -23.14
N ARG A 503 -65.73 -27.88 -23.99
CA ARG A 503 -64.74 -26.85 -24.44
C ARG A 503 -64.33 -25.90 -23.32
N MET A 504 -65.26 -25.48 -22.47
CA MET A 504 -64.99 -24.59 -21.33
C MET A 504 -64.10 -25.27 -20.31
N ARG A 505 -64.31 -26.55 -20.06
CA ARG A 505 -63.56 -27.39 -19.19
C ARG A 505 -62.10 -27.55 -19.69
N ASP A 506 -61.88 -27.81 -20.96
CA ASP A 506 -60.56 -27.94 -21.60
C ASP A 506 -59.84 -26.60 -21.61
N GLU A 507 -60.53 -25.50 -21.68
CA GLU A 507 -59.97 -24.14 -21.63
C GLU A 507 -59.57 -23.76 -20.22
N ILE A 508 -60.33 -24.10 -19.19
CA ILE A 508 -60.00 -23.91 -17.78
C ILE A 508 -58.83 -24.81 -17.39
N GLN A 509 -58.79 -26.07 -17.86
CA GLN A 509 -57.61 -26.97 -17.61
C GLN A 509 -56.35 -26.46 -18.31
N ARG A 510 -56.45 -25.91 -19.52
CA ARG A 510 -55.32 -25.28 -20.22
C ARG A 510 -54.83 -24.03 -19.50
N ALA A 511 -55.76 -23.18 -19.00
CA ALA A 511 -55.43 -21.98 -18.21
C ALA A 511 -54.74 -22.34 -16.88
N ILE A 512 -55.22 -23.36 -16.17
CA ILE A 512 -54.59 -23.86 -14.95
C ILE A 512 -53.20 -24.44 -15.25
N GLY A 513 -53.04 -25.16 -16.38
CA GLY A 513 -51.75 -25.69 -16.83
C GLY A 513 -50.75 -24.56 -17.15
N ALA A 514 -51.22 -23.56 -17.88
CA ALA A 514 -50.39 -22.38 -18.23
C ALA A 514 -49.97 -21.55 -16.97
N MET A 515 -50.91 -21.33 -16.02
CA MET A 515 -50.58 -20.68 -14.75
C MET A 515 -49.57 -21.51 -13.92
N ARG A 516 -49.70 -22.82 -13.86
CA ARG A 516 -48.72 -23.69 -13.20
C ARG A 516 -47.36 -23.58 -13.85
N THR A 517 -47.24 -23.49 -15.15
CA THR A 517 -45.99 -23.35 -15.88
C THR A 517 -45.33 -21.98 -15.57
N VAL A 518 -46.11 -20.91 -15.48
CA VAL A 518 -45.62 -19.57 -15.13
C VAL A 518 -45.15 -19.50 -13.67
N VAL A 519 -45.85 -20.16 -12.75
CA VAL A 519 -45.54 -20.18 -11.32
C VAL A 519 -44.36 -21.13 -11.02
N GLN A 520 -44.20 -22.21 -11.82
CA GLN A 520 -43.13 -23.23 -11.63
C GLN A 520 -41.86 -22.95 -12.45
N GLY A 521 -41.85 -21.92 -13.28
CA GLY A 521 -40.80 -21.65 -14.26
C GLY A 521 -39.39 -21.36 -13.73
N ASP A 522 -39.20 -21.37 -12.43
CA ASP A 522 -37.84 -21.08 -11.84
C ASP A 522 -37.59 -21.90 -10.56
N MET A 523 -37.74 -23.23 -10.66
CA MET A 523 -37.34 -24.09 -9.55
C MET A 523 -35.82 -24.23 -9.50
N ALA A 524 -35.19 -23.91 -8.37
CA ALA A 524 -33.78 -24.10 -8.17
C ALA A 524 -33.37 -25.60 -8.25
N ALA A 525 -32.14 -25.86 -8.62
CA ALA A 525 -31.55 -27.19 -8.57
C ALA A 525 -31.66 -27.74 -7.14
N ALA A 526 -32.00 -29.03 -7.00
CA ALA A 526 -32.19 -29.67 -5.70
C ALA A 526 -31.70 -31.14 -5.73
N PRO A 527 -31.29 -31.71 -4.57
CA PRO A 527 -30.95 -33.12 -4.45
C PRO A 527 -32.11 -34.02 -4.90
N LEU A 528 -31.78 -35.07 -5.68
CA LEU A 528 -32.76 -36.02 -6.14
C LEU A 528 -33.51 -36.71 -4.98
N GLY A 529 -32.78 -37.09 -3.91
CA GLY A 529 -33.36 -37.73 -2.74
C GLY A 529 -34.39 -36.86 -2.01
N GLU A 530 -34.11 -35.56 -1.86
CA GLU A 530 -35.02 -34.60 -1.26
C GLU A 530 -36.28 -34.41 -2.09
N THR A 531 -36.12 -34.27 -3.40
CA THR A 531 -37.25 -34.17 -4.34
C THR A 531 -38.15 -35.43 -4.31
N LEU A 532 -37.55 -36.62 -4.26
CA LEU A 532 -38.32 -37.87 -4.14
C LEU A 532 -39.06 -38.00 -2.82
N ALA A 533 -38.45 -37.54 -1.72
CA ALA A 533 -39.08 -37.56 -0.39
C ALA A 533 -40.34 -36.66 -0.37
N ASP A 534 -40.22 -35.45 -0.94
CA ASP A 534 -41.34 -34.50 -1.08
C ASP A 534 -42.49 -35.08 -1.89
N ILE A 535 -42.18 -35.65 -3.08
CA ILE A 535 -43.19 -36.25 -3.98
C ILE A 535 -43.83 -37.46 -3.31
N ARG A 536 -43.07 -38.32 -2.61
CA ARG A 536 -43.61 -39.43 -1.87
C ARG A 536 -44.59 -38.99 -0.81
N PHE A 537 -44.24 -37.97 -0.02
CA PHE A 537 -45.15 -37.43 1.02
C PHE A 537 -46.48 -36.98 0.41
N GLU A 538 -46.39 -36.24 -0.72
CA GLU A 538 -47.59 -35.79 -1.44
C GLU A 538 -48.40 -36.96 -1.97
N ALA A 539 -47.77 -37.99 -2.59
CA ALA A 539 -48.44 -39.14 -3.16
C ALA A 539 -49.16 -39.97 -2.08
N VAL A 540 -48.51 -40.22 -0.95
CA VAL A 540 -49.08 -40.94 0.20
C VAL A 540 -50.28 -40.18 0.77
N SER A 541 -50.12 -38.87 1.01
CA SER A 541 -51.22 -38.06 1.58
C SER A 541 -52.44 -38.02 0.65
N ARG A 542 -52.24 -37.92 -0.69
CA ARG A 542 -53.34 -37.96 -1.67
C ARG A 542 -54.01 -39.35 -1.78
N GLY A 543 -53.20 -40.40 -1.66
CA GLY A 543 -53.72 -41.78 -1.58
C GLY A 543 -54.62 -42.00 -0.37
N GLU A 544 -54.12 -41.61 0.84
CA GLU A 544 -54.89 -41.69 2.06
C GLU A 544 -56.24 -40.95 1.99
N GLN A 545 -56.23 -39.74 1.42
CA GLN A 545 -57.45 -38.94 1.21
C GLN A 545 -58.47 -39.62 0.24
N ALA A 546 -57.96 -40.43 -0.70
CA ALA A 546 -58.77 -41.15 -1.67
C ALA A 546 -59.08 -42.58 -1.24
N GLY A 547 -58.66 -43.04 -0.05
CA GLY A 547 -58.82 -44.39 0.44
C GLY A 547 -57.95 -45.45 -0.26
N VAL A 548 -56.86 -45.03 -0.90
CA VAL A 548 -55.89 -45.89 -1.62
C VAL A 548 -54.56 -45.96 -0.86
N THR A 549 -54.09 -47.15 -0.60
CA THR A 549 -52.81 -47.38 0.13
C THR A 549 -51.64 -47.18 -0.86
N VAL A 550 -50.79 -46.18 -0.64
CA VAL A 550 -49.60 -45.96 -1.43
C VAL A 550 -48.33 -46.51 -0.71
N ARG A 551 -47.69 -47.51 -1.27
CA ARG A 551 -46.44 -48.10 -0.79
C ARG A 551 -45.29 -47.62 -1.65
N TRP A 552 -44.38 -46.82 -1.02
CA TRP A 552 -43.22 -46.26 -1.73
C TRP A 552 -41.99 -46.34 -0.82
N PRO A 553 -41.23 -47.42 -0.84
CA PRO A 553 -39.97 -47.50 -0.13
C PRO A 553 -38.91 -46.62 -0.81
N LEU A 554 -38.28 -45.71 -0.06
CA LEU A 554 -37.14 -44.95 -0.54
C LEU A 554 -35.83 -45.46 0.11
N PRO A 555 -34.73 -45.56 -0.67
CA PRO A 555 -33.39 -45.82 -0.11
C PRO A 555 -32.96 -44.73 0.85
N ASN A 556 -32.11 -45.06 1.83
CA ASN A 556 -31.61 -44.09 2.82
C ASN A 556 -30.70 -42.98 2.16
N ALA A 557 -30.11 -43.26 1.02
CA ALA A 557 -29.33 -42.26 0.25
C ALA A 557 -29.61 -42.43 -1.23
N VAL A 558 -30.03 -41.35 -1.86
CA VAL A 558 -30.25 -41.27 -3.33
C VAL A 558 -29.28 -40.23 -3.87
N PRO A 559 -28.27 -40.64 -4.63
CA PRO A 559 -27.29 -39.70 -5.17
C PRO A 559 -27.89 -38.86 -6.30
N GLY A 560 -27.36 -37.64 -6.50
CA GLY A 560 -27.63 -36.75 -7.63
C GLY A 560 -28.34 -35.48 -7.31
N VAL A 561 -28.20 -34.51 -8.22
CA VAL A 561 -28.83 -33.21 -8.16
C VAL A 561 -29.61 -33.00 -9.46
N LEU A 562 -30.85 -32.60 -9.34
CA LEU A 562 -31.73 -32.28 -10.48
C LEU A 562 -31.61 -30.79 -10.82
N SER A 563 -31.57 -30.45 -12.09
CA SER A 563 -31.85 -29.08 -12.53
C SER A 563 -33.29 -28.69 -12.22
N GLY A 564 -33.62 -27.40 -12.18
CA GLY A 564 -34.99 -26.94 -11.95
C GLY A 564 -35.99 -27.53 -12.93
N ALA A 565 -35.63 -27.64 -14.19
CA ALA A 565 -36.45 -28.26 -15.24
C ALA A 565 -36.66 -29.75 -15.00
N GLN A 566 -35.62 -30.50 -14.70
CA GLN A 566 -35.72 -31.94 -14.38
C GLN A 566 -36.57 -32.19 -13.13
N ARG A 567 -36.40 -31.34 -12.09
CA ARG A 567 -37.23 -31.40 -10.88
C ARG A 567 -38.70 -31.22 -11.18
N ALA A 568 -39.05 -30.18 -11.95
CA ALA A 568 -40.41 -29.90 -12.34
C ALA A 568 -41.05 -31.05 -13.19
N ALA A 569 -40.26 -31.60 -14.11
CA ALA A 569 -40.70 -32.73 -14.96
C ALA A 569 -40.97 -33.98 -14.14
N LEU A 570 -40.07 -34.33 -13.18
CA LEU A 570 -40.22 -35.50 -12.30
C LEU A 570 -41.43 -35.37 -11.38
N ILE A 571 -41.59 -34.21 -10.72
CA ILE A 571 -42.78 -33.92 -9.90
C ILE A 571 -44.05 -34.05 -10.74
N GLY A 572 -44.08 -33.46 -11.93
CA GLY A 572 -45.22 -33.53 -12.82
C GLY A 572 -45.54 -34.94 -13.33
N PHE A 573 -44.52 -35.75 -13.60
CA PHE A 573 -44.67 -37.14 -14.02
C PHE A 573 -45.35 -37.99 -12.94
N VAL A 574 -44.84 -37.96 -11.72
CA VAL A 574 -45.40 -38.76 -10.61
C VAL A 574 -46.81 -38.29 -10.25
N ARG A 575 -47.04 -36.99 -10.20
CA ARG A 575 -48.39 -36.44 -9.95
C ARG A 575 -49.41 -36.90 -10.96
N GLU A 576 -49.07 -36.89 -12.25
CA GLU A 576 -49.97 -37.35 -13.32
C GLU A 576 -50.23 -38.85 -13.21
N ALA A 577 -49.18 -39.68 -12.99
CA ALA A 577 -49.31 -41.12 -12.85
C ALA A 577 -50.20 -41.48 -11.67
N VAL A 578 -49.94 -40.90 -10.47
CA VAL A 578 -50.74 -41.12 -9.25
C VAL A 578 -52.18 -40.62 -9.44
N SER A 579 -52.34 -39.44 -10.09
CA SER A 579 -53.67 -38.90 -10.38
C SER A 579 -54.49 -39.80 -11.35
N ASN A 580 -53.84 -40.45 -12.29
CA ASN A 580 -54.51 -41.40 -13.21
C ASN A 580 -54.98 -42.63 -12.45
N VAL A 581 -54.19 -43.15 -11.52
CA VAL A 581 -54.64 -44.29 -10.66
C VAL A 581 -55.84 -43.88 -9.82
N LEU A 582 -55.72 -42.73 -9.08
CA LEU A 582 -56.81 -42.29 -8.20
C LEU A 582 -58.11 -41.95 -8.93
N ARG A 583 -58.04 -41.55 -10.20
CA ARG A 583 -59.25 -41.18 -10.99
C ARG A 583 -59.85 -42.33 -11.78
N HIS A 584 -59.04 -43.24 -12.27
CA HIS A 584 -59.44 -44.16 -13.33
C HIS A 584 -59.28 -45.62 -13.00
N ALA A 585 -58.37 -46.01 -12.07
CA ALA A 585 -58.05 -47.41 -11.86
C ALA A 585 -59.02 -48.13 -10.90
N GLN A 586 -59.80 -47.43 -10.05
CA GLN A 586 -60.56 -48.05 -8.94
C GLN A 586 -59.66 -48.96 -8.09
N ALA A 587 -58.40 -48.59 -7.92
CA ALA A 587 -57.37 -49.31 -7.19
C ALA A 587 -57.57 -49.20 -5.68
N THR A 588 -57.13 -50.23 -4.96
CA THR A 588 -57.05 -50.19 -3.46
C THR A 588 -55.62 -49.96 -2.98
N ALA A 589 -54.66 -50.27 -3.83
CA ALA A 589 -53.25 -50.04 -3.54
C ALA A 589 -52.45 -49.58 -4.73
N VAL A 590 -51.41 -48.79 -4.47
CA VAL A 590 -50.38 -48.38 -5.44
C VAL A 590 -49.00 -48.73 -4.86
N GLU A 591 -48.22 -49.43 -5.65
CA GLU A 591 -46.80 -49.73 -5.30
C GLU A 591 -45.88 -48.92 -6.23
N VAL A 592 -44.92 -48.22 -5.61
CA VAL A 592 -43.88 -47.48 -6.32
C VAL A 592 -42.53 -48.07 -6.09
N THR A 593 -41.87 -48.53 -7.11
CA THR A 593 -40.50 -49.04 -7.05
C THR A 593 -39.56 -48.06 -7.71
N LEU A 594 -38.40 -47.85 -7.09
CA LEU A 594 -37.36 -46.89 -7.50
C LEU A 594 -36.05 -47.62 -7.65
N GLY A 595 -35.40 -47.48 -8.83
CA GLY A 595 -34.03 -47.87 -9.08
C GLY A 595 -33.21 -46.64 -9.47
N VAL A 596 -32.05 -46.49 -8.81
CA VAL A 596 -31.10 -45.40 -9.10
C VAL A 596 -29.72 -46.01 -9.21
N THR A 597 -29.12 -45.93 -10.39
CA THR A 597 -27.79 -46.48 -10.64
C THR A 597 -26.86 -45.42 -11.25
N PRO A 598 -25.61 -45.27 -10.73
CA PRO A 598 -24.65 -44.39 -11.34
C PRO A 598 -24.29 -44.87 -12.76
N SER A 599 -24.17 -43.90 -13.68
CA SER A 599 -23.78 -44.15 -15.08
C SER A 599 -22.46 -43.43 -15.39
N ALA A 600 -21.76 -43.89 -16.47
CA ALA A 600 -20.50 -43.29 -16.88
C ALA A 600 -20.66 -41.77 -17.17
N GLY A 601 -19.66 -40.94 -16.73
CA GLY A 601 -19.67 -39.52 -16.94
C GLY A 601 -20.51 -38.68 -15.91
N GLY A 602 -20.76 -39.23 -14.71
CA GLY A 602 -21.50 -38.50 -13.65
C GLY A 602 -23.01 -38.46 -13.87
N ALA A 603 -23.53 -39.13 -14.88
CA ALA A 603 -24.97 -39.25 -15.13
C ALA A 603 -25.58 -40.32 -14.20
N ILE A 604 -26.89 -40.21 -13.96
CA ILE A 604 -27.65 -41.14 -13.12
C ILE A 604 -28.72 -41.77 -14.01
N HIS A 605 -28.81 -43.06 -13.95
CA HIS A 605 -29.93 -43.80 -14.56
C HIS A 605 -31.03 -43.98 -13.51
N LEU A 606 -32.17 -43.36 -13.75
CA LEU A 606 -33.35 -43.41 -12.91
C LEU A 606 -34.39 -44.32 -13.55
N THR A 607 -34.85 -45.31 -12.79
CA THR A 607 -35.99 -46.15 -13.15
C THR A 607 -37.05 -45.99 -12.07
N LEU A 608 -38.29 -45.71 -12.49
CA LEU A 608 -39.43 -45.57 -11.57
C LEU A 608 -40.60 -46.35 -12.15
N ALA A 609 -41.14 -47.29 -11.40
CA ALA A 609 -42.36 -47.99 -11.76
C ALA A 609 -43.46 -47.71 -10.76
N ILE A 610 -44.63 -47.34 -11.24
CA ILE A 610 -45.84 -47.06 -10.45
C ILE A 610 -46.88 -48.05 -10.87
N THR A 611 -47.22 -49.01 -10.01
CA THR A 611 -48.10 -50.12 -10.26
C THR A 611 -49.35 -50.02 -9.39
N ASP A 612 -50.56 -50.11 -9.98
CA ASP A 612 -51.84 -50.18 -9.29
C ASP A 612 -52.44 -51.60 -9.41
N ASP A 613 -53.35 -51.91 -8.48
CA ASP A 613 -54.10 -53.15 -8.40
C ASP A 613 -55.50 -53.02 -9.00
N GLY A 614 -55.78 -51.99 -9.77
CA GLY A 614 -57.09 -51.58 -10.25
C GLY A 614 -57.60 -52.38 -11.45
N SER A 615 -58.57 -51.80 -12.17
CA SER A 615 -59.26 -52.43 -13.32
C SER A 615 -58.40 -52.65 -14.56
N GLY A 616 -57.16 -52.06 -14.61
CA GLY A 616 -56.22 -52.20 -15.71
C GLY A 616 -56.59 -51.42 -16.97
N ILE A 617 -55.69 -51.47 -17.98
CA ILE A 617 -55.90 -50.86 -19.29
C ILE A 617 -56.12 -51.99 -20.31
N ALA A 618 -57.19 -51.86 -21.13
CA ALA A 618 -57.48 -52.85 -22.21
C ALA A 618 -56.33 -52.91 -23.22
N ALA A 619 -55.85 -54.10 -23.53
CA ALA A 619 -54.69 -54.33 -24.43
C ALA A 619 -54.89 -53.77 -25.84
N ASP A 620 -56.10 -53.69 -26.33
CA ASP A 620 -56.46 -53.35 -27.73
C ASP A 620 -57.36 -52.06 -27.85
N GLY A 621 -57.48 -51.25 -26.79
CA GLY A 621 -58.26 -50.00 -26.82
C GLY A 621 -57.47 -48.82 -27.43
N PRO A 622 -58.20 -47.85 -28.06
CA PRO A 622 -57.53 -46.65 -28.57
C PRO A 622 -56.79 -45.90 -27.42
N ARG A 623 -55.49 -45.88 -27.51
CA ARG A 623 -54.61 -45.13 -26.52
C ARG A 623 -54.74 -43.61 -26.68
N VAL A 624 -55.94 -43.08 -26.64
CA VAL A 624 -56.20 -41.66 -26.83
C VAL A 624 -56.71 -41.05 -25.51
N GLY A 625 -55.79 -40.54 -24.73
CA GLY A 625 -56.11 -39.70 -23.58
C GLY A 625 -54.99 -38.70 -23.29
N HIS A 626 -55.29 -37.45 -23.00
CA HIS A 626 -54.30 -36.40 -22.70
C HIS A 626 -53.32 -36.74 -21.56
N GLY A 627 -53.73 -37.62 -20.63
CA GLY A 627 -52.87 -38.05 -19.53
C GLY A 627 -51.64 -38.87 -19.93
N LEU A 628 -51.81 -39.82 -20.89
CA LEU A 628 -50.72 -40.65 -21.39
C LEU A 628 -49.72 -39.85 -22.23
N SER A 629 -50.23 -38.89 -23.04
CA SER A 629 -49.39 -37.92 -23.77
C SER A 629 -48.58 -37.03 -22.87
N ASN A 630 -49.15 -36.58 -21.74
CA ASN A 630 -48.45 -35.79 -20.74
C ASN A 630 -47.34 -36.58 -20.04
N LEU A 631 -47.55 -37.86 -19.74
CA LEU A 631 -46.50 -38.72 -19.15
C LEU A 631 -45.35 -38.90 -20.10
N ALA A 632 -45.62 -39.17 -21.41
CA ALA A 632 -44.58 -39.29 -22.43
C ALA A 632 -43.78 -38.00 -22.62
N THR A 633 -44.43 -36.81 -22.62
CA THR A 633 -43.76 -35.52 -22.73
C THR A 633 -42.85 -35.28 -21.56
N ARG A 634 -43.28 -35.50 -20.31
CA ARG A 634 -42.48 -35.32 -19.11
C ARG A 634 -41.33 -36.30 -18.99
N ALA A 635 -41.51 -37.55 -19.49
CA ALA A 635 -40.42 -38.49 -19.58
C ALA A 635 -39.32 -38.02 -20.57
N ALA A 636 -39.71 -37.46 -21.71
CA ALA A 636 -38.79 -36.87 -22.66
C ALA A 636 -38.05 -35.63 -22.08
N GLU A 637 -38.73 -34.76 -21.29
CA GLU A 637 -38.11 -33.62 -20.55
C GLU A 637 -37.06 -34.11 -19.55
N LEU A 638 -37.21 -35.33 -19.00
CA LEU A 638 -36.22 -35.97 -18.13
C LEU A 638 -35.07 -36.63 -18.89
N GLY A 639 -35.08 -36.61 -20.22
CA GLY A 639 -34.11 -37.30 -21.04
C GLY A 639 -34.33 -38.83 -21.09
N GLY A 640 -35.60 -39.24 -20.97
CA GLY A 640 -35.98 -40.65 -20.89
C GLY A 640 -37.26 -40.97 -21.70
N HIS A 641 -37.84 -42.14 -21.42
CA HIS A 641 -39.05 -42.61 -22.02
C HIS A 641 -40.02 -43.20 -20.98
N CYS A 642 -41.27 -43.25 -21.31
CA CYS A 642 -42.34 -43.80 -20.49
C CYS A 642 -43.00 -44.98 -21.24
N GLN A 643 -43.22 -46.05 -20.49
CA GLN A 643 -44.03 -47.18 -20.97
C GLN A 643 -45.17 -47.42 -20.00
N VAL A 644 -46.36 -47.72 -20.57
CA VAL A 644 -47.55 -48.10 -19.78
C VAL A 644 -47.93 -49.51 -20.22
N VAL A 645 -47.91 -50.43 -19.26
CA VAL A 645 -48.17 -51.86 -19.52
C VAL A 645 -49.27 -52.35 -18.57
N PRO A 646 -50.08 -53.35 -19.00
CA PRO A 646 -51.02 -54.03 -18.12
C PRO A 646 -50.28 -54.71 -16.98
N GLY A 647 -50.90 -54.84 -15.78
CA GLY A 647 -50.35 -55.63 -14.69
C GLY A 647 -50.20 -57.13 -15.03
N ALA A 648 -49.38 -57.89 -14.29
CA ALA A 648 -48.94 -59.25 -14.59
C ALA A 648 -50.08 -60.27 -14.78
N ASP A 649 -51.25 -60.04 -14.15
CA ASP A 649 -52.42 -60.93 -14.26
C ASP A 649 -53.57 -60.31 -15.03
N GLY A 650 -53.34 -59.30 -15.86
CA GLY A 650 -54.33 -58.53 -16.58
C GLY A 650 -55.16 -57.62 -15.69
N ARG A 651 -54.80 -57.50 -14.42
CA ARG A 651 -55.35 -56.54 -13.46
C ARG A 651 -54.31 -55.49 -13.13
N GLY A 652 -54.79 -54.23 -12.98
CA GLY A 652 -53.93 -53.11 -12.71
C GLY A 652 -53.14 -52.62 -13.90
N THR A 653 -52.40 -51.52 -13.72
CA THR A 653 -51.57 -50.84 -14.69
C THR A 653 -50.22 -50.57 -14.10
N THR A 654 -49.15 -50.75 -14.86
CA THR A 654 -47.82 -50.26 -14.45
C THR A 654 -47.33 -49.17 -15.40
N VAL A 655 -46.98 -48.04 -14.84
CA VAL A 655 -46.35 -46.93 -15.53
C VAL A 655 -44.83 -46.97 -15.25
N HIS A 656 -44.04 -47.21 -16.26
CA HIS A 656 -42.57 -47.25 -16.18
C HIS A 656 -41.99 -45.95 -16.71
N LEU A 657 -41.08 -45.32 -15.95
CA LEU A 657 -40.20 -44.23 -16.38
C LEU A 657 -38.77 -44.77 -16.37
N GLU A 658 -38.07 -44.57 -17.47
CA GLU A 658 -36.66 -44.78 -17.56
C GLU A 658 -36.01 -43.50 -18.08
N ALA A 659 -35.09 -42.89 -17.29
CA ALA A 659 -34.48 -41.62 -17.65
C ALA A 659 -33.00 -41.57 -17.29
N ARG A 660 -32.22 -40.89 -18.13
CA ARG A 660 -30.81 -40.60 -17.88
C ARG A 660 -30.66 -39.14 -17.46
N LEU A 661 -30.48 -38.94 -16.17
CA LEU A 661 -30.34 -37.62 -15.58
C LEU A 661 -28.87 -37.18 -15.70
N THR A 662 -28.62 -36.05 -16.35
CA THR A 662 -27.32 -35.42 -16.31
C THR A 662 -27.26 -34.51 -15.09
N THR A 663 -26.37 -34.76 -14.16
CA THR A 663 -26.13 -33.88 -13.02
C THR A 663 -25.50 -32.60 -13.53
N PRO A 664 -26.04 -31.42 -13.21
CA PRO A 664 -25.31 -30.17 -13.44
C PRO A 664 -23.98 -30.24 -12.66
N GLU A 665 -22.87 -29.90 -13.32
CA GLU A 665 -21.60 -29.70 -12.62
C GLU A 665 -21.81 -28.69 -11.50
N VAL A 666 -21.72 -29.17 -10.25
CA VAL A 666 -21.62 -28.28 -9.11
C VAL A 666 -20.22 -27.68 -9.22
N PRO A 667 -20.04 -26.39 -9.44
CA PRO A 667 -18.73 -25.78 -9.38
C PRO A 667 -18.18 -26.01 -7.98
N ALA A 668 -16.97 -26.62 -7.92
CA ALA A 668 -16.24 -26.94 -6.70
C ALA A 668 -15.84 -25.71 -5.88
#